data_c56de9539112db554eee1fcc3164338f
#
_entry.id   c56de9539112db554eee1fcc3164338f
#
_cell.length_a   1.000
_cell.length_b   1.000
_cell.length_c   1.000
_cell.angle_alpha   90.00
_cell.angle_beta   90.00
_cell.angle_gamma   90.00
#
_symmetry.space_group_name_H-M   'P 1'
#
loop_
_entity.id
_entity.type
_entity.pdbx_description
1 polymer ?
#
loop_
_entity_poly.entity_id
_entity_poly.type
_entity_poly.pdbx_seq_one_letter_code
_entity_poly.pdbx_strand_id
1 'polypeptide(L)'
;MSDTDFDPVPIEAFYDLTRVSDLALSPDGERVAFVIEEFDESADERRQSVCVVPADGSRSPHRLTRASDAHTPKWSPGGSRLGVLAARERDTELAVTGSDTGDGASDDESESETDENESSGDDGSGEDENGEDEPKPQVWVFDLELGGDARQVTDREEGVRGFDWGPDGERLVVSARDPTDEESEYLRARREEGAPIETERLQHKFDGQGWLDTVRTYLFVVDVETRAERRLDDAYGGGAYEPITGLGPTWVGEGQIAFLSNRQERPDDSAAMDVHTVDPESGTTRRVTNGELTVSEITSAPAESDERLAFAAGDATNWCVPTQVYAWDGERYESLSADLDRTITRGASLRWIDDETVLTTVADEAHTRLCRVGTDGSVERIGGDVAEDASITAFDCREGTLALARSHPTEGLDVHTAALDAFVDSEGEGENDGILRRITALNDDLVAEHAMADCRRVAYESDGHEIDAICYLPPDFDFDSIDAGEVEAGEIGTGSGASDPYPLVVSIHGGPISYDAPEFSFEYAVLASRGYVVLCPNYRGGTSYGQAFAEELYGQWGTVEVEDIVAGIEALTERGWADPERVFGHGFSYGGIAQGYLLTQTDVLTAAAPEHGIYDLRSAFGTDDSQVQTASEFGLPWEERERFEASSSITDAGEISAPVLVTAGGEDWRCPPSQSEQLYVAARKQGVEAKLVCYPDEHHDIGDPDRAIHRLEQLTAWYERHDPARESSEK
;
A
#
# COMPACT_ATOMS: atom_id res chain seq x y z
N MET A 1 3.45 -25.84 -36.13
CA MET A 1 4.58 -26.14 -35.25
C MET A 1 5.42 -24.87 -35.18
N SER A 2 5.04 -24.01 -34.30
CA SER A 2 5.92 -22.96 -33.77
C SER A 2 6.12 -23.33 -32.33
N ASP A 3 7.20 -24.10 -32.04
CA ASP A 3 7.68 -24.28 -30.68
C ASP A 3 8.21 -22.94 -30.20
N THR A 4 7.34 -22.09 -29.69
CA THR A 4 7.70 -21.07 -28.68
C THR A 4 7.41 -21.71 -27.33
N ASP A 5 8.25 -22.69 -26.92
CA ASP A 5 8.37 -23.11 -25.53
C ASP A 5 8.96 -21.91 -24.79
N PHE A 6 8.12 -21.07 -24.21
CA PHE A 6 8.56 -20.10 -23.22
C PHE A 6 8.77 -20.87 -21.92
N ASP A 7 9.97 -20.78 -21.35
CA ASP A 7 10.20 -21.30 -20.01
C ASP A 7 9.35 -20.48 -19.02
N PRO A 8 8.65 -21.12 -18.07
CA PRO A 8 7.88 -20.42 -17.05
C PRO A 8 8.76 -19.45 -16.26
N VAL A 9 8.21 -18.30 -15.88
CA VAL A 9 8.89 -17.34 -14.98
C VAL A 9 9.32 -18.08 -13.72
N PRO A 10 10.63 -18.15 -13.39
CA PRO A 10 11.10 -18.76 -12.16
C PRO A 10 10.58 -17.97 -10.96
N ILE A 11 10.14 -18.67 -9.90
CA ILE A 11 9.64 -17.98 -8.70
C ILE A 11 10.80 -17.24 -8.00
N GLU A 12 12.01 -17.80 -8.06
CA GLU A 12 13.23 -17.21 -7.53
C GLU A 12 13.63 -15.89 -8.21
N ALA A 13 13.13 -15.62 -9.44
CA ALA A 13 13.29 -14.31 -10.09
C ALA A 13 12.60 -13.17 -9.31
N PHE A 14 11.91 -13.46 -8.21
CA PHE A 14 11.45 -12.49 -7.24
C PHE A 14 12.59 -11.59 -6.73
N TYR A 15 13.80 -12.13 -6.59
CA TYR A 15 14.97 -11.36 -6.19
C TYR A 15 15.47 -10.37 -7.25
N ASP A 16 15.08 -10.54 -8.51
CA ASP A 16 15.42 -9.63 -9.61
C ASP A 16 14.46 -8.43 -9.73
N LEU A 17 13.38 -8.43 -8.92
CA LEU A 17 12.41 -7.35 -8.93
C LEU A 17 12.98 -6.05 -8.36
N THR A 18 12.63 -4.94 -9.01
CA THR A 18 12.82 -3.60 -8.46
C THR A 18 11.48 -2.87 -8.46
N ARG A 19 11.07 -2.36 -7.29
CA ARG A 19 9.84 -1.57 -7.12
C ARG A 19 10.17 -0.10 -6.90
N VAL A 20 9.21 0.77 -7.19
CA VAL A 20 9.25 2.20 -6.84
C VAL A 20 8.15 2.47 -5.83
N SER A 21 8.51 2.93 -4.64
CA SER A 21 7.55 3.18 -3.56
C SER A 21 7.20 4.66 -3.37
N ASP A 22 8.06 5.58 -3.81
CA ASP A 22 7.83 7.03 -3.66
C ASP A 22 8.65 7.81 -4.70
N LEU A 23 8.16 8.99 -5.09
CA LEU A 23 8.90 9.92 -5.95
C LEU A 23 8.62 11.39 -5.63
N ALA A 24 9.60 12.25 -5.88
CA ALA A 24 9.49 13.70 -5.70
C ALA A 24 10.28 14.47 -6.76
N LEU A 25 9.65 15.44 -7.43
CA LEU A 25 10.31 16.38 -8.32
C LEU A 25 10.99 17.51 -7.54
N SER A 26 12.19 17.89 -7.97
CA SER A 26 12.82 19.11 -7.47
C SER A 26 11.96 20.34 -7.78
N PRO A 27 12.06 21.43 -6.98
CA PRO A 27 11.23 22.61 -7.16
C PRO A 27 11.31 23.25 -8.55
N ASP A 28 12.45 23.10 -9.24
CA ASP A 28 12.66 23.55 -10.63
C ASP A 28 12.15 22.57 -11.71
N GLY A 29 11.63 21.39 -11.30
CA GLY A 29 11.15 20.35 -12.23
C GLY A 29 12.25 19.64 -13.03
N GLU A 30 13.55 19.87 -12.71
CA GLU A 30 14.67 19.34 -13.49
C GLU A 30 15.18 17.97 -13.02
N ARG A 31 14.86 17.54 -11.80
CA ARG A 31 15.33 16.30 -11.20
C ARG A 31 14.20 15.54 -10.51
N VAL A 32 14.21 14.21 -10.62
CA VAL A 32 13.31 13.31 -9.92
C VAL A 32 14.13 12.56 -8.86
N ALA A 33 13.76 12.68 -7.59
CA ALA A 33 14.16 11.76 -6.53
C ALA A 33 13.11 10.66 -6.42
N PHE A 34 13.52 9.41 -6.27
CA PHE A 34 12.60 8.29 -6.11
C PHE A 34 13.21 7.21 -5.23
N VAL A 35 12.36 6.43 -4.59
CA VAL A 35 12.74 5.31 -3.74
C VAL A 35 12.59 4.03 -4.54
N ILE A 36 13.70 3.27 -4.62
CA ILE A 36 13.67 1.90 -5.13
C ILE A 36 13.68 0.91 -3.98
N GLU A 37 12.95 -0.16 -4.16
CA GLU A 37 12.93 -1.33 -3.30
C GLU A 37 13.51 -2.50 -4.09
N GLU A 38 14.54 -3.12 -3.55
CA GLU A 38 15.28 -4.25 -4.10
C GLU A 38 15.33 -5.36 -3.05
N PHE A 39 15.52 -6.59 -3.50
CA PHE A 39 15.59 -7.76 -2.62
C PHE A 39 17.01 -8.35 -2.64
N ASP A 40 17.61 -8.56 -1.48
CA ASP A 40 18.96 -9.14 -1.35
C ASP A 40 18.87 -10.62 -0.98
N GLU A 41 19.08 -11.51 -1.97
CA GLU A 41 19.05 -12.96 -1.78
C GLU A 41 20.02 -13.45 -0.69
N SER A 42 21.20 -12.79 -0.53
CA SER A 42 22.22 -13.24 0.41
C SER A 42 21.91 -12.94 1.87
N ALA A 43 21.09 -11.92 2.11
CA ALA A 43 20.67 -11.47 3.43
C ALA A 43 19.21 -11.82 3.73
N ASP A 44 18.45 -12.24 2.71
CA ASP A 44 17.01 -12.42 2.75
C ASP A 44 16.28 -11.16 3.26
N GLU A 45 16.68 -10.00 2.71
CA GLU A 45 16.21 -8.70 3.16
C GLU A 45 15.65 -7.87 2.01
N ARG A 46 14.59 -7.14 2.30
CA ARG A 46 14.13 -6.03 1.48
C ARG A 46 14.96 -4.78 1.79
N ARG A 47 15.47 -4.10 0.74
CA ARG A 47 16.31 -2.92 0.87
C ARG A 47 15.74 -1.74 0.12
N GLN A 48 15.55 -0.63 0.81
CA GLN A 48 15.14 0.63 0.19
C GLN A 48 16.34 1.56 -0.01
N SER A 49 16.38 2.23 -1.17
CA SER A 49 17.41 3.20 -1.51
C SER A 49 16.80 4.39 -2.24
N VAL A 50 17.32 5.58 -1.96
CA VAL A 50 16.95 6.80 -2.68
C VAL A 50 17.87 7.01 -3.87
N CYS A 51 17.26 7.23 -5.03
CA CYS A 51 17.91 7.56 -6.29
C CYS A 51 17.52 8.95 -6.78
N VAL A 52 18.36 9.59 -7.56
CA VAL A 52 18.06 10.86 -8.28
C VAL A 52 18.43 10.71 -9.74
N VAL A 53 17.55 11.21 -10.61
CA VAL A 53 17.74 11.22 -12.07
C VAL A 53 17.33 12.56 -12.66
N PRO A 54 18.04 13.08 -13.69
CA PRO A 54 17.53 14.23 -14.44
C PRO A 54 16.18 13.92 -15.10
N ALA A 55 15.22 14.84 -15.00
CA ALA A 55 13.89 14.67 -15.58
C ALA A 55 13.89 14.55 -17.11
N ASP A 56 14.95 15.05 -17.78
CA ASP A 56 15.14 14.90 -19.21
C ASP A 56 15.77 13.55 -19.63
N GLY A 57 16.05 12.63 -18.68
CA GLY A 57 16.66 11.34 -18.95
C GLY A 57 18.07 11.40 -19.54
N SER A 58 18.77 12.56 -19.45
CA SER A 58 20.10 12.75 -20.03
C SER A 58 21.21 11.93 -19.37
N ARG A 59 20.94 11.35 -18.21
CA ARG A 59 21.84 10.47 -17.45
C ARG A 59 21.04 9.37 -16.78
N SER A 60 21.71 8.23 -16.54
CA SER A 60 21.16 7.15 -15.71
C SER A 60 20.93 7.60 -14.27
N PRO A 61 19.99 6.98 -13.54
CA PRO A 61 19.76 7.22 -12.14
C PRO A 61 21.04 7.10 -11.31
N HIS A 62 21.18 7.98 -10.35
CA HIS A 62 22.28 7.98 -9.39
C HIS A 62 21.74 7.63 -8.00
N ARG A 63 22.20 6.52 -7.45
CA ARG A 63 21.85 6.08 -6.10
C ARG A 63 22.56 6.97 -5.07
N LEU A 64 21.80 7.64 -4.21
CA LEU A 64 22.33 8.51 -3.15
C LEU A 64 22.65 7.73 -1.88
N THR A 65 21.84 6.75 -1.52
CA THR A 65 22.02 5.99 -0.29
C THR A 65 21.87 4.49 -0.54
N ARG A 66 22.55 3.70 0.28
CA ARG A 66 22.40 2.24 0.38
C ARG A 66 21.83 1.85 1.75
N ALA A 67 21.19 2.80 2.42
CA ALA A 67 20.51 2.50 3.68
C ALA A 67 19.38 1.51 3.42
N SER A 68 19.25 0.53 4.28
CA SER A 68 18.28 -0.55 4.16
C SER A 68 16.82 -0.07 4.29
N ASP A 69 16.57 1.18 4.71
CA ASP A 69 15.23 1.71 5.01
C ASP A 69 15.12 3.21 4.71
N ALA A 70 15.69 3.64 3.56
CA ALA A 70 15.65 5.04 3.16
C ALA A 70 14.40 5.34 2.33
N HIS A 71 13.52 6.22 2.84
CA HIS A 71 12.24 6.56 2.21
C HIS A 71 11.86 8.04 2.39
N THR A 72 10.70 8.44 1.88
CA THR A 72 10.09 9.78 2.00
C THR A 72 11.05 10.90 1.55
N PRO A 73 11.48 10.93 0.27
CA PRO A 73 12.35 11.98 -0.23
C PRO A 73 11.59 13.31 -0.35
N LYS A 74 12.11 14.37 0.28
CA LYS A 74 11.56 15.73 0.19
C LYS A 74 12.63 16.74 -0.13
N TRP A 75 12.45 17.47 -1.22
CA TRP A 75 13.34 18.56 -1.62
C TRP A 75 13.17 19.79 -0.73
N SER A 76 14.28 20.43 -0.37
CA SER A 76 14.19 21.77 0.21
C SER A 76 13.59 22.76 -0.79
N PRO A 77 12.96 23.86 -0.35
CA PRO A 77 12.35 24.84 -1.24
C PRO A 77 13.29 25.43 -2.32
N GLY A 78 14.59 25.52 -2.02
CA GLY A 78 15.60 25.96 -2.96
C GLY A 78 16.16 24.87 -3.88
N GLY A 79 15.75 23.60 -3.72
CA GLY A 79 16.18 22.49 -4.56
C GLY A 79 17.64 22.03 -4.36
N SER A 80 18.42 22.69 -3.49
CA SER A 80 19.82 22.35 -3.26
C SER A 80 20.02 21.18 -2.28
N ARG A 81 19.00 20.89 -1.47
CA ARG A 81 19.03 19.83 -0.44
C ARG A 81 17.89 18.85 -0.66
N LEU A 82 18.17 17.58 -0.29
CA LEU A 82 17.16 16.51 -0.26
C LEU A 82 17.14 15.90 1.14
N GLY A 83 15.99 15.96 1.81
CA GLY A 83 15.74 15.27 3.07
C GLY A 83 15.14 13.90 2.82
N VAL A 84 15.49 12.92 3.64
CA VAL A 84 14.94 11.56 3.65
C VAL A 84 14.77 11.06 5.08
N LEU A 85 13.87 10.13 5.31
CA LEU A 85 13.88 9.29 6.50
C LEU A 85 14.76 8.07 6.24
N ALA A 86 15.61 7.71 7.18
CA ALA A 86 16.41 6.50 7.09
C ALA A 86 16.83 5.99 8.47
N ALA A 87 16.82 4.67 8.64
CA ALA A 87 17.37 3.98 9.79
C ALA A 87 18.87 3.69 9.51
N ARG A 88 19.75 4.53 10.02
CA ARG A 88 21.21 4.45 9.81
C ARG A 88 21.91 4.58 11.14
N GLU A 89 23.14 4.01 11.21
CA GLU A 89 24.04 4.26 12.35
C GLU A 89 24.23 5.76 12.57
N ARG A 90 24.33 6.14 13.83
CA ARG A 90 24.46 7.54 14.26
C ARG A 90 25.65 8.23 13.60
N ASP A 91 25.45 9.45 13.10
CA ASP A 91 26.49 10.25 12.50
C ASP A 91 27.51 10.72 13.55
N THR A 92 28.78 10.71 13.18
CA THR A 92 29.85 11.27 14.01
C THR A 92 29.84 12.79 13.96
N GLU A 93 29.83 13.44 15.11
CA GLU A 93 29.96 14.89 15.19
C GLU A 93 31.36 15.33 14.76
N LEU A 94 31.41 16.13 13.68
CA LEU A 94 32.64 16.81 13.26
C LEU A 94 32.65 18.21 13.88
N ALA A 95 33.59 18.47 14.82
CA ALA A 95 33.76 19.79 15.39
C ALA A 95 34.25 20.80 14.33
N VAL A 96 33.50 21.89 14.13
CA VAL A 96 33.95 23.04 13.32
C VAL A 96 34.99 23.83 14.12
N THR A 97 36.26 23.79 13.69
CA THR A 97 37.28 24.63 14.24
C THR A 97 37.13 26.06 13.74
N GLY A 98 36.60 26.96 14.58
CA GLY A 98 36.50 28.40 14.23
C GLY A 98 35.44 29.22 14.90
N SER A 99 34.55 28.68 15.74
CA SER A 99 33.71 29.50 16.61
C SER A 99 34.30 29.58 18.03
N ASP A 100 34.99 30.67 18.30
CA ASP A 100 35.47 31.05 19.63
C ASP A 100 34.26 31.49 20.49
N THR A 101 33.63 30.55 21.18
CA THR A 101 32.75 30.89 22.32
C THR A 101 33.31 30.15 23.52
N GLY A 102 34.00 30.97 24.36
CA GLY A 102 34.71 30.49 25.52
C GLY A 102 33.85 29.91 26.62
N ASP A 103 34.57 29.17 27.40
CA ASP A 103 34.37 28.77 28.79
C ASP A 103 33.58 27.50 29.11
N GLY A 104 34.32 26.55 29.61
CA GLY A 104 33.86 25.55 30.55
C GLY A 104 34.51 24.18 30.46
N ALA A 105 35.83 24.10 30.69
CA ALA A 105 36.48 22.83 30.91
C ALA A 105 35.99 22.16 32.19
N SER A 106 35.59 20.90 32.10
CA SER A 106 35.73 19.93 33.18
C SER A 106 36.20 18.62 32.62
N ASP A 107 37.47 18.34 32.90
CA ASP A 107 38.09 17.05 32.70
C ASP A 107 37.38 15.97 33.52
N ASP A 108 36.94 14.91 32.92
CA ASP A 108 36.76 13.64 33.61
C ASP A 108 37.32 12.54 32.70
N GLU A 109 38.54 12.13 33.08
CA GLU A 109 39.19 10.92 32.51
C GLU A 109 38.56 9.70 33.16
N SER A 110 37.92 8.84 32.35
CA SER A 110 37.65 7.46 32.75
C SER A 110 38.36 6.49 31.85
N GLU A 111 39.33 5.83 32.44
CA GLU A 111 40.17 4.76 31.87
C GLU A 111 39.28 3.57 31.46
N SER A 112 39.44 3.10 30.24
CA SER A 112 38.90 1.82 29.77
C SER A 112 39.85 0.69 30.11
N GLU A 113 39.48 -0.19 31.01
CA GLU A 113 40.12 -1.49 31.19
C GLU A 113 39.52 -2.50 30.19
N THR A 114 40.40 -3.02 29.34
CA THR A 114 40.16 -4.19 28.50
C THR A 114 40.31 -5.44 29.34
N ASP A 115 39.31 -6.26 29.47
CA ASP A 115 39.45 -7.65 29.93
C ASP A 115 39.09 -8.61 28.80
N GLU A 116 40.10 -9.27 28.30
CA GLU A 116 40.01 -10.52 27.50
C GLU A 116 39.60 -11.67 28.40
N ASN A 117 38.51 -12.39 28.07
CA ASN A 117 38.39 -13.76 28.54
C ASN A 117 37.67 -14.65 27.53
N GLU A 118 38.42 -15.60 26.99
CA GLU A 118 37.92 -16.76 26.24
C GLU A 118 37.19 -17.75 27.16
N SER A 119 36.06 -18.30 26.75
CA SER A 119 35.94 -19.77 26.60
C SER A 119 34.51 -20.24 26.34
N SER A 120 34.32 -20.87 25.21
CA SER A 120 33.65 -22.16 24.92
C SER A 120 32.42 -22.61 25.68
N GLY A 121 31.37 -22.94 24.89
CA GLY A 121 30.53 -24.11 25.18
C GLY A 121 29.04 -23.87 24.86
N ASP A 122 28.67 -24.22 23.65
CA ASP A 122 27.57 -25.07 23.23
C ASP A 122 26.31 -25.16 24.11
N ASP A 123 25.18 -24.76 23.60
CA ASP A 123 23.96 -25.51 23.34
C ASP A 123 22.80 -24.57 23.00
N GLY A 124 22.16 -24.86 21.86
CA GLY A 124 21.13 -24.10 21.20
C GLY A 124 19.85 -23.93 22.01
N SER A 125 19.38 -22.75 21.93
CA SER A 125 17.97 -22.33 21.80
C SER A 125 18.04 -20.89 21.30
N GLY A 126 17.68 -20.67 20.03
CA GLY A 126 17.58 -19.33 19.49
C GLY A 126 16.45 -18.60 20.22
N GLU A 127 16.82 -17.73 21.12
CA GLU A 127 16.01 -16.62 21.57
C GLU A 127 16.53 -15.41 20.81
N ASP A 128 15.66 -14.77 20.03
CA ASP A 128 15.97 -13.60 19.22
C ASP A 128 16.44 -12.44 20.10
N GLU A 129 17.78 -12.26 20.21
CA GLU A 129 18.44 -11.09 20.80
C GLU A 129 18.44 -9.87 19.87
N ASN A 130 17.46 -9.71 18.96
CA ASN A 130 17.49 -8.69 17.90
C ASN A 130 16.63 -7.46 18.15
N GLY A 131 16.26 -7.10 19.38
CA GLY A 131 15.38 -5.97 19.64
C GLY A 131 16.04 -4.65 20.06
N GLU A 132 17.34 -4.58 20.35
CA GLU A 132 17.88 -3.47 21.15
C GLU A 132 18.80 -2.48 20.43
N ASP A 133 19.38 -2.84 19.29
CA ASP A 133 20.42 -2.02 18.62
C ASP A 133 20.05 -1.59 17.18
N GLU A 134 18.87 -1.88 16.67
CA GLU A 134 18.51 -1.41 15.34
C GLU A 134 18.26 0.11 15.32
N PRO A 135 18.99 0.83 14.44
CA PRO A 135 18.83 2.27 14.33
C PRO A 135 17.40 2.62 13.88
N LYS A 136 16.76 3.55 14.59
CA LYS A 136 15.40 4.02 14.24
C LYS A 136 15.45 5.12 13.20
N PRO A 137 14.40 5.27 12.35
CA PRO A 137 14.36 6.28 11.31
C PRO A 137 14.60 7.68 11.85
N GLN A 138 15.51 8.41 11.24
CA GLN A 138 15.83 9.81 11.52
C GLN A 138 15.77 10.62 10.22
N VAL A 139 15.68 11.94 10.31
CA VAL A 139 15.83 12.80 9.13
C VAL A 139 17.30 12.97 8.79
N TRP A 140 17.63 12.58 7.56
CA TRP A 140 18.95 12.76 6.96
C TRP A 140 18.84 13.72 5.78
N VAL A 141 19.80 14.62 5.63
CA VAL A 141 19.80 15.65 4.58
C VAL A 141 21.05 15.54 3.72
N PHE A 142 20.85 15.35 2.42
CA PHE A 142 21.87 15.46 1.39
C PHE A 142 22.03 16.91 0.95
N ASP A 143 23.24 17.43 0.90
CA ASP A 143 23.59 18.68 0.22
C ASP A 143 24.06 18.34 -1.20
N LEU A 144 23.21 18.59 -2.18
CA LEU A 144 23.47 18.18 -3.58
C LEU A 144 24.38 19.19 -4.33
N GLU A 145 24.68 20.32 -3.74
CA GLU A 145 25.68 21.27 -4.27
C GLU A 145 27.10 20.93 -3.80
N LEU A 146 27.24 20.61 -2.52
CA LEU A 146 28.52 20.20 -1.96
C LEU A 146 28.86 18.74 -2.27
N GLY A 147 27.85 17.88 -2.37
CA GLY A 147 28.01 16.44 -2.51
C GLY A 147 28.47 15.78 -1.20
N GLY A 148 28.74 14.49 -1.24
CA GLY A 148 29.10 13.70 -0.05
C GLY A 148 27.92 12.86 0.46
N ASP A 149 28.04 12.31 1.68
CA ASP A 149 26.98 11.55 2.34
C ASP A 149 25.98 12.50 3.03
N ALA A 150 24.83 11.98 3.38
CA ALA A 150 23.80 12.70 4.10
C ALA A 150 24.27 13.02 5.54
N ARG A 151 23.81 14.13 6.07
CA ARG A 151 24.01 14.54 7.45
C ARG A 151 22.73 14.24 8.25
N GLN A 152 22.89 13.61 9.41
CA GLN A 152 21.78 13.41 10.35
C GLN A 152 21.33 14.77 10.92
N VAL A 153 20.01 15.03 10.92
CA VAL A 153 19.44 16.28 11.45
C VAL A 153 18.68 16.04 12.75
N THR A 154 18.05 14.88 12.93
CA THR A 154 17.32 14.52 14.14
C THR A 154 17.99 13.36 14.87
N ASP A 155 17.75 13.24 16.18
CA ASP A 155 18.26 12.16 17.03
C ASP A 155 17.20 11.81 18.08
N ARG A 156 16.03 11.33 17.60
CA ARG A 156 14.89 10.99 18.46
C ARG A 156 14.97 9.54 18.91
N GLU A 157 14.83 9.29 20.22
CA GLU A 157 14.91 7.95 20.82
C GLU A 157 13.91 6.96 20.19
N GLU A 158 12.68 7.40 19.92
CA GLU A 158 11.64 6.60 19.30
C GLU A 158 11.54 6.79 17.77
N GLY A 159 12.56 7.40 17.16
CA GLY A 159 12.61 7.70 15.72
C GLY A 159 11.68 8.84 15.29
N VAL A 160 11.71 9.15 14.00
CA VAL A 160 10.88 10.15 13.33
C VAL A 160 9.92 9.43 12.38
N ARG A 161 8.64 9.81 12.43
CA ARG A 161 7.58 9.21 11.61
C ARG A 161 7.23 10.00 10.35
N GLY A 162 7.59 11.28 10.32
CA GLY A 162 7.33 12.15 9.18
C GLY A 162 7.95 13.52 9.38
N PHE A 163 8.22 14.21 8.28
CA PHE A 163 8.80 15.56 8.31
C PHE A 163 8.34 16.40 7.13
N ASP A 164 8.52 17.70 7.21
CA ASP A 164 8.40 18.62 6.07
C ASP A 164 9.35 19.82 6.21
N TRP A 165 9.76 20.38 5.07
CA TRP A 165 10.64 21.55 5.03
C TRP A 165 9.88 22.82 5.33
N GLY A 166 10.46 23.67 6.17
CA GLY A 166 10.01 25.05 6.30
C GLY A 166 10.23 25.85 5.02
N PRO A 167 9.41 26.89 4.77
CA PRO A 167 9.49 27.69 3.54
C PRO A 167 10.83 28.42 3.37
N ASP A 168 11.57 28.64 4.46
CA ASP A 168 12.92 29.21 4.45
C ASP A 168 14.02 28.21 4.05
N GLY A 169 13.72 26.89 4.07
CA GLY A 169 14.69 25.83 3.84
C GLY A 169 15.73 25.66 4.95
N GLU A 170 15.57 26.37 6.07
CA GLU A 170 16.46 26.35 7.24
C GLU A 170 15.90 25.51 8.38
N ARG A 171 14.58 25.30 8.41
CA ARG A 171 13.87 24.53 9.44
C ARG A 171 13.13 23.36 8.86
N LEU A 172 12.94 22.34 9.70
CA LEU A 172 12.01 21.23 9.47
C LEU A 172 10.92 21.25 10.53
N VAL A 173 9.74 20.76 10.18
CA VAL A 173 8.80 20.20 11.15
C VAL A 173 8.93 18.69 11.09
N VAL A 174 8.99 18.02 12.25
CA VAL A 174 9.05 16.56 12.35
C VAL A 174 7.99 16.06 13.31
N SER A 175 7.46 14.88 13.06
CA SER A 175 6.59 14.15 13.97
C SER A 175 7.35 12.99 14.60
N ALA A 176 7.37 12.93 15.93
CA ALA A 176 8.07 11.89 16.68
C ALA A 176 7.35 11.59 18.00
N ARG A 177 7.45 10.35 18.45
CA ARG A 177 7.02 9.98 19.80
C ARG A 177 7.96 10.60 20.83
N ASP A 178 7.40 11.00 21.96
CA ASP A 178 8.18 11.65 23.01
C ASP A 178 7.74 11.13 24.37
N PRO A 179 8.27 9.97 24.80
CA PRO A 179 7.90 9.35 26.05
C PRO A 179 8.41 10.18 27.24
N THR A 180 7.65 10.15 28.32
CA THR A 180 8.11 10.57 29.64
C THR A 180 9.11 9.55 30.21
N ASP A 181 9.85 9.92 31.27
CA ASP A 181 10.80 9.00 31.93
C ASP A 181 10.10 7.68 32.36
N GLU A 182 8.84 7.75 32.85
CA GLU A 182 8.06 6.57 33.26
C GLU A 182 7.66 5.71 32.07
N GLU A 183 7.27 6.35 30.95
CA GLU A 183 6.92 5.65 29.72
C GLU A 183 8.16 5.01 29.07
N SER A 184 9.30 5.71 29.07
CA SER A 184 10.59 5.13 28.58
C SER A 184 11.00 3.90 29.40
N GLU A 185 10.87 3.96 30.75
CA GLU A 185 11.15 2.81 31.61
C GLU A 185 10.21 1.63 31.32
N TYR A 186 8.92 1.90 31.11
CA TYR A 186 7.93 0.87 30.75
C TYR A 186 8.23 0.25 29.36
N LEU A 187 8.54 1.07 28.37
CA LEU A 187 8.88 0.59 27.02
C LEU A 187 10.14 -0.28 27.04
N ARG A 188 11.17 0.15 27.76
CA ARG A 188 12.40 -0.60 27.94
C ARG A 188 12.12 -1.95 28.62
N ALA A 189 11.38 -1.96 29.73
CA ALA A 189 11.03 -3.20 30.43
C ALA A 189 10.26 -4.19 29.54
N ARG A 190 9.39 -3.68 28.66
CA ARG A 190 8.68 -4.52 27.68
C ARG A 190 9.61 -5.15 26.65
N ARG A 191 10.55 -4.36 26.10
CA ARG A 191 11.46 -4.76 25.02
C ARG A 191 12.58 -5.68 25.53
N GLU A 192 13.21 -5.31 26.66
CA GLU A 192 14.40 -5.98 27.17
C GLU A 192 14.07 -7.13 28.16
N GLU A 193 13.02 -6.95 28.99
CA GLU A 193 12.75 -7.85 30.12
C GLU A 193 11.49 -8.70 29.92
N GLY A 194 10.76 -8.53 28.80
CA GLY A 194 9.51 -9.21 28.55
C GLY A 194 8.43 -8.87 29.59
N ALA A 195 8.38 -7.62 30.07
CA ALA A 195 7.40 -7.17 31.04
C ALA A 195 5.96 -7.31 30.50
N PRO A 196 4.95 -7.49 31.40
CA PRO A 196 3.57 -7.57 30.99
C PRO A 196 3.11 -6.36 30.18
N ILE A 197 2.25 -6.62 29.17
CA ILE A 197 1.57 -5.57 28.41
C ILE A 197 0.37 -5.10 29.20
N GLU A 198 0.29 -3.80 29.46
CA GLU A 198 -0.83 -3.15 30.15
C GLU A 198 -1.44 -2.11 29.22
N THR A 199 -2.75 -2.14 29.00
CA THR A 199 -3.46 -1.18 28.16
C THR A 199 -4.82 -0.81 28.74
N GLU A 200 -5.18 0.47 28.61
CA GLU A 200 -6.51 1.02 28.85
C GLU A 200 -7.11 1.63 27.56
N ARG A 201 -6.38 1.55 26.46
CA ARG A 201 -6.83 2.04 25.15
C ARG A 201 -7.85 1.07 24.55
N LEU A 202 -8.89 1.60 23.90
CA LEU A 202 -9.83 0.79 23.12
C LEU A 202 -9.15 0.23 21.85
N GLN A 203 -8.41 1.06 21.11
CA GLN A 203 -7.49 0.60 20.07
C GLN A 203 -6.18 0.18 20.73
N HIS A 204 -6.08 -1.09 21.10
CA HIS A 204 -4.99 -1.60 21.94
C HIS A 204 -3.85 -2.24 21.16
N LYS A 205 -4.07 -2.54 19.88
CA LYS A 205 -3.06 -3.06 18.96
C LYS A 205 -3.36 -2.62 17.53
N PHE A 206 -2.35 -2.67 16.69
CA PHE A 206 -2.47 -2.36 15.27
C PHE A 206 -1.50 -3.23 14.47
N ASP A 207 -1.94 -3.70 13.31
CA ASP A 207 -1.12 -4.53 12.44
C ASP A 207 0.15 -3.79 12.00
N GLY A 208 1.30 -4.45 12.00
CA GLY A 208 2.61 -3.85 11.75
C GLY A 208 3.14 -2.93 12.86
N GLN A 209 2.32 -2.63 13.91
CA GLN A 209 2.74 -1.79 15.05
C GLN A 209 2.74 -2.58 16.38
N GLY A 210 2.10 -3.75 16.38
CA GLY A 210 1.95 -4.56 17.58
C GLY A 210 1.02 -3.93 18.63
N TRP A 211 1.31 -4.18 19.89
CA TRP A 211 0.54 -3.64 21.02
C TRP A 211 0.83 -2.17 21.23
N LEU A 212 -0.22 -1.35 21.13
CA LEU A 212 -0.13 0.09 21.31
C LEU A 212 -0.01 0.47 22.79
N ASP A 213 0.80 1.46 23.05
CA ASP A 213 0.99 2.10 24.35
C ASP A 213 0.32 3.49 24.41
N THR A 214 0.61 4.25 25.45
CA THR A 214 0.04 5.60 25.69
C THR A 214 0.98 6.74 25.29
N VAL A 215 2.17 6.43 24.78
CA VAL A 215 3.16 7.44 24.37
C VAL A 215 2.62 8.25 23.20
N ARG A 216 2.63 9.57 23.35
CA ARG A 216 2.10 10.47 22.34
C ARG A 216 3.16 10.83 21.30
N THR A 217 2.71 10.99 20.07
CA THR A 217 3.46 11.63 19.00
C THR A 217 3.25 13.13 19.07
N TYR A 218 4.33 13.91 19.00
CA TYR A 218 4.31 15.39 18.99
C TYR A 218 4.98 15.92 17.72
N LEU A 219 4.68 17.19 17.41
CA LEU A 219 5.45 17.94 16.42
C LEU A 219 6.62 18.66 17.09
N PHE A 220 7.75 18.67 16.37
CA PHE A 220 8.94 19.42 16.72
C PHE A 220 9.36 20.31 15.55
N VAL A 221 9.78 21.52 15.83
CA VAL A 221 10.49 22.38 14.87
C VAL A 221 11.98 22.23 15.11
N VAL A 222 12.71 21.85 14.05
CA VAL A 222 14.14 21.54 14.10
C VAL A 222 14.89 22.48 13.16
N ASP A 223 15.92 23.15 13.66
CA ASP A 223 16.86 23.92 12.85
C ASP A 223 17.87 22.99 12.19
N VAL A 224 17.97 23.03 10.87
CA VAL A 224 18.76 22.07 10.07
C VAL A 224 20.26 22.21 10.34
N GLU A 225 20.76 23.43 10.56
CA GLU A 225 22.19 23.66 10.78
C GLU A 225 22.65 23.35 12.20
N THR A 226 21.90 23.85 13.18
CA THR A 226 22.27 23.74 14.60
C THR A 226 21.72 22.49 15.27
N ARG A 227 20.76 21.79 14.63
CA ARG A 227 19.99 20.66 15.20
C ARG A 227 19.21 21.06 16.47
N ALA A 228 19.05 22.36 16.72
CA ALA A 228 18.24 22.81 17.82
C ALA A 228 16.77 22.48 17.56
N GLU A 229 16.13 21.82 18.52
CA GLU A 229 14.73 21.41 18.40
C GLU A 229 13.84 22.09 19.45
N ARG A 230 12.57 22.24 19.08
CA ARG A 230 11.54 22.75 19.99
C ARG A 230 10.25 21.99 19.79
N ARG A 231 9.78 21.30 20.84
CA ARG A 231 8.50 20.62 20.87
C ARG A 231 7.34 21.61 20.87
N LEU A 232 6.29 21.32 20.12
CA LEU A 232 5.02 22.02 20.11
C LEU A 232 4.02 21.25 20.99
N ASP A 233 3.92 21.63 22.28
CA ASP A 233 3.20 20.87 23.30
C ASP A 233 1.72 20.64 23.00
N ASP A 234 1.07 21.59 22.29
CA ASP A 234 -0.32 21.47 21.89
C ASP A 234 -0.51 20.83 20.50
N ALA A 235 0.58 20.46 19.80
CA ALA A 235 0.54 19.77 18.52
C ALA A 235 0.90 18.28 18.69
N TYR A 236 -0.10 17.47 19.08
CA TYR A 236 0.07 16.03 19.36
C TYR A 236 -0.96 15.17 18.63
N GLY A 237 -0.61 13.93 18.43
CA GLY A 237 -1.41 12.88 17.81
C GLY A 237 -2.48 12.30 18.73
N GLY A 238 -3.38 11.53 18.16
CA GLY A 238 -4.41 10.77 18.83
C GLY A 238 -5.42 10.18 17.88
N GLY A 239 -6.07 9.11 18.33
CA GLY A 239 -7.11 8.39 17.59
C GLY A 239 -6.71 6.98 17.17
N ALA A 240 -7.72 6.18 16.80
CA ALA A 240 -7.55 4.79 16.37
C ALA A 240 -6.67 4.67 15.11
N TYR A 241 -6.74 5.65 14.23
CA TYR A 241 -6.02 5.66 12.94
C TYR A 241 -4.68 6.40 12.97
N GLU A 242 -4.31 7.07 14.08
CA GLU A 242 -3.00 7.76 14.21
C GLU A 242 -1.80 6.82 13.95
N PRO A 243 -1.82 5.52 14.35
CA PRO A 243 -0.73 4.61 14.03
C PRO A 243 -0.45 4.42 12.54
N ILE A 244 -1.47 4.58 11.68
CA ILE A 244 -1.34 4.46 10.21
C ILE A 244 -1.08 5.82 9.57
N THR A 245 -1.94 6.80 9.85
CA THR A 245 -1.91 8.11 9.16
C THR A 245 -0.75 8.98 9.65
N GLY A 246 -0.27 8.72 10.86
CA GLY A 246 0.65 9.62 11.52
C GLY A 246 0.05 11.03 11.73
N LEU A 247 0.89 12.03 11.94
CA LEU A 247 0.47 13.42 12.02
C LEU A 247 0.54 14.16 10.68
N GLY A 248 1.25 13.61 9.68
CA GLY A 248 1.39 14.19 8.34
C GLY A 248 1.67 15.68 8.33
N PRO A 249 2.72 16.19 9.05
CA PRO A 249 2.93 17.63 9.18
C PRO A 249 3.29 18.27 7.85
N THR A 250 2.68 19.44 7.57
CA THR A 250 3.04 20.26 6.41
C THR A 250 3.00 21.74 6.77
N TRP A 251 3.94 22.52 6.22
CA TRP A 251 3.95 23.97 6.39
C TRP A 251 2.86 24.62 5.53
N VAL A 252 2.17 25.62 6.10
CA VAL A 252 1.09 26.39 5.46
C VAL A 252 1.52 27.83 5.34
N GLY A 253 1.74 28.32 4.12
CA GLY A 253 2.28 29.65 3.91
C GLY A 253 3.62 29.83 4.65
N GLU A 254 3.86 31.03 5.17
CA GLU A 254 5.09 31.36 5.89
C GLU A 254 5.04 31.10 7.41
N GLY A 255 3.86 30.84 7.98
CA GLY A 255 3.67 31.00 9.41
C GLY A 255 2.96 29.90 10.18
N GLN A 256 2.35 28.92 9.56
CA GLN A 256 1.62 27.87 10.25
C GLN A 256 2.07 26.46 9.84
N ILE A 257 1.74 25.46 10.65
CA ILE A 257 1.93 24.05 10.36
C ILE A 257 0.58 23.36 10.48
N ALA A 258 0.16 22.63 9.44
CA ALA A 258 -1.00 21.76 9.49
C ALA A 258 -0.59 20.34 9.90
N PHE A 259 -1.49 19.62 10.58
CA PHE A 259 -1.26 18.24 11.00
C PHE A 259 -2.57 17.51 11.30
N LEU A 260 -2.52 16.19 11.37
CA LEU A 260 -3.64 15.31 11.65
C LEU A 260 -3.71 14.88 13.10
N SER A 261 -4.91 14.88 13.68
CA SER A 261 -5.14 14.35 15.03
C SER A 261 -6.63 14.14 15.31
N ASN A 262 -7.00 13.05 15.96
CA ASN A 262 -8.32 12.91 16.56
C ASN A 262 -8.29 13.32 18.03
N ARG A 263 -9.01 14.37 18.39
CA ARG A 263 -9.10 14.93 19.76
C ARG A 263 -10.53 14.90 20.31
N GLN A 264 -11.32 13.96 19.83
CA GLN A 264 -12.67 13.71 20.34
C GLN A 264 -12.61 13.13 21.76
N GLU A 265 -13.75 13.07 22.46
CA GLU A 265 -13.84 12.50 23.81
C GLU A 265 -13.43 11.02 23.86
N ARG A 266 -13.73 10.26 22.78
CA ARG A 266 -13.38 8.83 22.61
C ARG A 266 -12.63 8.64 21.30
N PRO A 267 -11.37 9.04 21.23
CA PRO A 267 -10.65 9.07 19.96
C PRO A 267 -10.39 7.68 19.37
N ASP A 268 -10.26 6.66 20.21
CA ASP A 268 -10.06 5.26 19.78
C ASP A 268 -11.37 4.54 19.37
N ASP A 269 -12.53 5.21 19.48
CA ASP A 269 -13.84 4.69 19.10
C ASP A 269 -14.42 5.45 17.89
N SER A 270 -13.55 5.98 17.04
CA SER A 270 -13.90 6.76 15.88
C SER A 270 -12.81 6.70 14.82
N ALA A 271 -13.21 6.58 13.56
CA ALA A 271 -12.31 6.67 12.41
C ALA A 271 -11.94 8.13 12.05
N ALA A 272 -12.50 9.13 12.72
CA ALA A 272 -12.23 10.51 12.40
C ALA A 272 -10.74 10.86 12.57
N MET A 273 -10.21 11.60 11.60
CA MET A 273 -8.90 12.26 11.67
C MET A 273 -9.10 13.71 11.20
N ASP A 274 -8.87 14.64 12.10
CA ASP A 274 -9.09 16.06 11.84
C ASP A 274 -7.82 16.77 11.41
N VAL A 275 -7.96 17.72 10.51
CA VAL A 275 -6.93 18.72 10.22
C VAL A 275 -6.89 19.74 11.37
N HIS A 276 -5.71 19.97 11.90
CA HIS A 276 -5.37 21.02 12.85
C HIS A 276 -4.29 21.92 12.27
N THR A 277 -4.25 23.16 12.67
CA THR A 277 -3.11 24.06 12.43
C THR A 277 -2.48 24.49 13.76
N VAL A 278 -1.18 24.72 13.76
CA VAL A 278 -0.44 25.27 14.88
C VAL A 278 0.48 26.42 14.41
N ASP A 279 0.46 27.52 15.13
CA ASP A 279 1.46 28.59 14.99
C ASP A 279 2.75 28.13 15.71
N PRO A 280 3.84 27.88 14.98
CA PRO A 280 5.07 27.37 15.59
C PRO A 280 5.70 28.34 16.58
N GLU A 281 5.44 29.65 16.53
CA GLU A 281 6.02 30.63 17.47
C GLU A 281 5.25 30.67 18.77
N SER A 282 3.92 30.74 18.73
CA SER A 282 3.07 30.84 19.92
C SER A 282 2.67 29.48 20.50
N GLY A 283 2.75 28.39 19.72
CA GLY A 283 2.23 27.07 20.06
C GLY A 283 0.70 26.97 20.01
N THR A 284 0.00 28.03 19.55
CA THR A 284 -1.47 28.04 19.51
C THR A 284 -2.00 27.13 18.41
N THR A 285 -2.86 26.17 18.78
CA THR A 285 -3.51 25.25 17.83
C THR A 285 -4.93 25.67 17.50
N ARG A 286 -5.37 25.36 16.28
CA ARG A 286 -6.75 25.52 15.81
C ARG A 286 -7.18 24.24 15.09
N ARG A 287 -8.38 23.74 15.38
CA ARG A 287 -9.02 22.68 14.61
C ARG A 287 -9.65 23.27 13.36
N VAL A 288 -9.43 22.64 12.21
CA VAL A 288 -9.96 23.05 10.89
C VAL A 288 -11.20 22.26 10.55
N THR A 289 -11.19 20.94 10.62
CA THR A 289 -12.33 20.05 10.33
C THR A 289 -13.16 19.77 11.58
N ASN A 290 -14.30 19.09 11.44
CA ASN A 290 -15.35 19.05 12.50
C ASN A 290 -15.55 17.65 13.13
N GLY A 291 -14.72 16.65 12.77
CA GLY A 291 -14.79 15.28 13.29
C GLY A 291 -15.70 14.33 12.53
N GLU A 292 -16.13 14.71 11.35
CA GLU A 292 -16.96 13.87 10.48
C GLU A 292 -16.14 13.20 9.36
N LEU A 293 -14.86 13.58 9.22
CA LEU A 293 -14.00 13.12 8.16
C LEU A 293 -12.82 12.26 8.69
N THR A 294 -12.42 11.28 7.89
CA THR A 294 -11.15 10.59 8.02
C THR A 294 -10.18 11.20 7.02
N VAL A 295 -9.39 12.16 7.45
CA VAL A 295 -8.37 12.80 6.59
C VAL A 295 -7.14 11.93 6.52
N SER A 296 -6.63 11.67 5.32
CA SER A 296 -5.47 10.81 5.07
C SER A 296 -4.24 11.53 4.54
N GLU A 297 -4.41 12.63 3.80
CA GLU A 297 -3.33 13.40 3.17
C GLU A 297 -3.63 14.89 3.26
N ILE A 298 -2.57 15.71 3.46
CA ILE A 298 -2.66 17.18 3.49
C ILE A 298 -1.57 17.77 2.60
N THR A 299 -1.89 18.77 1.81
CA THR A 299 -0.92 19.55 1.04
C THR A 299 -1.22 21.04 1.13
N SER A 300 -0.16 21.85 1.18
CA SER A 300 -0.26 23.31 1.18
C SER A 300 -0.26 23.87 -0.22
N ALA A 301 -1.07 24.89 -0.47
CA ALA A 301 -0.97 25.68 -1.69
C ALA A 301 0.40 26.37 -1.78
N PRO A 302 0.85 26.79 -3.00
CA PRO A 302 2.11 27.53 -3.16
C PRO A 302 2.24 28.70 -2.18
N ALA A 303 3.45 28.96 -1.71
CA ALA A 303 3.70 29.95 -0.62
C ALA A 303 3.30 31.40 -0.95
N GLU A 304 3.15 31.74 -2.22
CA GLU A 304 2.68 33.06 -2.66
C GLU A 304 1.16 33.25 -2.52
N SER A 305 0.43 32.12 -2.29
CA SER A 305 -1.01 32.10 -2.07
C SER A 305 -1.32 32.38 -0.59
N ASP A 306 -2.54 32.86 -0.29
CA ASP A 306 -3.07 32.91 1.07
C ASP A 306 -2.98 31.54 1.75
N GLU A 307 -3.05 31.47 3.08
CA GLU A 307 -3.04 30.24 3.89
C GLU A 307 -4.14 29.25 3.44
N ARG A 308 -3.85 28.42 2.43
CA ARG A 308 -4.77 27.43 1.87
C ARG A 308 -4.20 26.02 1.93
N LEU A 309 -5.08 25.05 2.16
CA LEU A 309 -4.79 23.64 2.16
C LEU A 309 -5.69 22.89 1.17
N ALA A 310 -5.19 21.83 0.58
CA ALA A 310 -6.01 20.74 0.09
C ALA A 310 -5.75 19.49 0.92
N PHE A 311 -6.77 18.64 1.06
CA PHE A 311 -6.63 17.39 1.77
C PHE A 311 -7.56 16.31 1.20
N ALA A 312 -7.14 15.06 1.28
CA ALA A 312 -7.94 13.91 0.93
C ALA A 312 -8.70 13.42 2.16
N ALA A 313 -10.00 13.22 2.05
CA ALA A 313 -10.79 12.74 3.16
C ALA A 313 -11.99 11.88 2.72
N GLY A 314 -12.23 10.80 3.49
CA GLY A 314 -13.45 10.00 3.45
C GLY A 314 -14.39 10.35 4.59
N ASP A 315 -15.55 9.70 4.65
CA ASP A 315 -16.51 9.82 5.76
C ASP A 315 -16.05 8.95 6.94
N ALA A 316 -16.08 9.50 8.16
CA ALA A 316 -15.60 8.78 9.35
C ALA A 316 -16.53 7.66 9.83
N THR A 317 -17.73 7.52 9.24
CA THR A 317 -18.75 6.56 9.66
C THR A 317 -19.19 5.61 8.53
N ASN A 318 -18.97 5.98 7.28
CA ASN A 318 -19.30 5.18 6.11
C ASN A 318 -18.13 5.15 5.12
N TRP A 319 -17.36 4.08 5.16
CA TRP A 319 -16.19 3.88 4.31
C TRP A 319 -16.49 3.63 2.82
N CYS A 320 -17.78 3.39 2.45
CA CYS A 320 -18.21 3.32 1.06
C CYS A 320 -18.34 4.70 0.40
N VAL A 321 -18.38 5.77 1.18
CA VAL A 321 -18.34 7.13 0.63
C VAL A 321 -16.97 7.37 0.01
N PRO A 322 -16.88 7.74 -1.28
CA PRO A 322 -15.60 7.99 -1.93
C PRO A 322 -14.74 9.00 -1.16
N THR A 323 -13.45 8.70 -1.05
CA THR A 323 -12.46 9.68 -0.58
C THR A 323 -12.38 10.82 -1.59
N GLN A 324 -12.52 12.06 -1.13
CA GLN A 324 -12.64 13.26 -1.94
C GLN A 324 -11.49 14.23 -1.70
N VAL A 325 -11.24 15.12 -2.66
CA VAL A 325 -10.42 16.31 -2.46
C VAL A 325 -11.25 17.39 -1.78
N TYR A 326 -10.76 17.92 -0.68
CA TYR A 326 -11.27 19.09 0.01
C TYR A 326 -10.28 20.24 -0.09
N ALA A 327 -10.76 21.47 -0.09
CA ALA A 327 -9.94 22.66 0.10
C ALA A 327 -10.37 23.46 1.33
N TRP A 328 -9.40 24.05 2.02
CA TRP A 328 -9.60 25.01 3.10
C TRP A 328 -9.02 26.36 2.71
N ASP A 329 -9.83 27.43 2.86
CA ASP A 329 -9.53 28.79 2.42
C ASP A 329 -9.01 29.72 3.57
N GLY A 330 -8.64 29.14 4.73
CA GLY A 330 -8.29 29.87 5.94
C GLY A 330 -9.46 30.03 6.92
N GLU A 331 -10.70 29.93 6.48
CA GLU A 331 -11.91 30.09 7.30
C GLU A 331 -12.79 28.84 7.31
N ARG A 332 -13.07 28.27 6.14
CA ARG A 332 -13.95 27.09 5.93
C ARG A 332 -13.32 26.10 4.95
N TYR A 333 -13.80 24.88 4.99
CA TYR A 333 -13.44 23.86 4.01
C TYR A 333 -14.68 23.38 3.25
N GLU A 334 -14.46 22.92 2.01
CA GLU A 334 -15.51 22.34 1.18
C GLU A 334 -14.92 21.25 0.27
N SER A 335 -15.76 20.26 -0.13
CA SER A 335 -15.35 19.25 -1.09
C SER A 335 -15.28 19.86 -2.49
N LEU A 336 -14.22 19.56 -3.21
CA LEU A 336 -13.99 19.95 -4.61
C LEU A 336 -14.37 18.85 -5.60
N SER A 337 -14.48 17.59 -5.16
CA SER A 337 -14.67 16.44 -6.05
C SER A 337 -15.89 15.59 -5.72
N ALA A 338 -16.85 16.11 -4.92
CA ALA A 338 -18.04 15.35 -4.53
C ALA A 338 -18.88 14.85 -5.73
N ASP A 339 -18.99 15.67 -6.78
CA ASP A 339 -19.81 15.35 -7.96
C ASP A 339 -19.12 14.31 -8.88
N LEU A 340 -17.83 13.99 -8.65
CA LEU A 340 -17.13 12.97 -9.41
C LEU A 340 -17.62 11.55 -9.11
N ASP A 341 -18.04 11.30 -7.86
CA ASP A 341 -18.43 9.97 -7.34
C ASP A 341 -17.38 8.89 -7.64
N ARG A 342 -16.11 9.23 -7.45
CA ARG A 342 -14.95 8.35 -7.58
C ARG A 342 -14.01 8.60 -6.41
N THR A 343 -13.42 7.53 -5.91
CA THR A 343 -12.49 7.62 -4.79
C THR A 343 -11.08 8.01 -5.23
N ILE A 344 -10.44 8.88 -4.47
CA ILE A 344 -9.00 9.11 -4.59
C ILE A 344 -8.29 7.79 -4.26
N THR A 345 -7.32 7.37 -5.08
CA THR A 345 -6.59 6.12 -4.84
C THR A 345 -5.88 6.15 -3.49
N ARG A 346 -5.84 4.99 -2.83
CA ARG A 346 -5.18 4.89 -1.52
C ARG A 346 -3.70 5.24 -1.63
N GLY A 347 -3.23 6.16 -0.78
CA GLY A 347 -1.85 6.64 -0.83
C GLY A 347 -1.56 7.65 -1.94
N ALA A 348 -2.58 8.10 -2.69
CA ALA A 348 -2.40 9.13 -3.71
C ALA A 348 -1.92 10.44 -3.12
N SER A 349 -0.91 11.02 -3.76
CA SER A 349 -0.47 12.38 -3.46
C SER A 349 -1.50 13.40 -3.92
N LEU A 350 -1.58 14.52 -3.21
CA LEU A 350 -2.24 15.74 -3.65
C LEU A 350 -1.18 16.76 -4.04
N ARG A 351 -1.27 17.34 -5.25
CA ARG A 351 -0.28 18.32 -5.73
C ARG A 351 -0.96 19.55 -6.29
N TRP A 352 -0.72 20.69 -5.67
CA TRP A 352 -1.06 21.98 -6.28
C TRP A 352 -0.12 22.25 -7.45
N ILE A 353 -0.69 22.51 -8.64
CA ILE A 353 0.06 22.90 -9.84
C ILE A 353 0.02 24.41 -10.08
N ASP A 354 -0.97 25.06 -9.54
CA ASP A 354 -1.15 26.52 -9.48
C ASP A 354 -2.05 26.88 -8.28
N ASP A 355 -2.49 28.14 -8.19
CA ASP A 355 -3.33 28.63 -7.10
C ASP A 355 -4.78 28.09 -7.12
N GLU A 356 -5.22 27.45 -8.19
CA GLU A 356 -6.61 27.07 -8.42
C GLU A 356 -6.80 25.57 -8.69
N THR A 357 -5.70 24.81 -8.89
CA THR A 357 -5.78 23.43 -9.38
C THR A 357 -4.92 22.48 -8.56
N VAL A 358 -5.51 21.37 -8.14
CA VAL A 358 -4.85 20.23 -7.49
C VAL A 358 -4.84 19.04 -8.44
N LEU A 359 -3.71 18.35 -8.56
CA LEU A 359 -3.62 17.03 -9.19
C LEU A 359 -3.75 15.93 -8.15
N THR A 360 -4.41 14.84 -8.54
CA THR A 360 -4.48 13.59 -7.78
C THR A 360 -4.82 12.41 -8.68
N THR A 361 -4.62 11.17 -8.20
CA THR A 361 -5.11 9.96 -8.87
C THR A 361 -6.42 9.49 -8.27
N VAL A 362 -7.31 8.99 -9.13
CA VAL A 362 -8.61 8.43 -8.74
C VAL A 362 -8.76 7.02 -9.30
N ALA A 363 -9.48 6.18 -8.56
CA ALA A 363 -9.98 4.90 -9.04
C ALA A 363 -11.23 5.13 -9.90
N ASP A 364 -11.20 4.76 -11.17
CA ASP A 364 -12.23 5.10 -12.14
C ASP A 364 -12.41 3.99 -13.17
N GLU A 365 -13.46 3.18 -13.00
CA GLU A 365 -13.83 2.09 -13.91
C GLU A 365 -12.67 1.14 -14.22
N ALA A 366 -12.12 0.50 -13.17
CA ALA A 366 -10.97 -0.42 -13.24
C ALA A 366 -9.65 0.22 -13.75
N HIS A 367 -9.48 1.55 -13.59
CA HIS A 367 -8.26 2.26 -13.96
C HIS A 367 -7.81 3.18 -12.82
N THR A 368 -6.52 3.45 -12.80
CA THR A 368 -5.93 4.54 -12.01
C THR A 368 -5.74 5.75 -12.91
N ARG A 369 -6.58 6.78 -12.77
CA ARG A 369 -6.56 7.97 -13.63
C ARG A 369 -6.03 9.19 -12.91
N LEU A 370 -5.17 9.95 -13.57
CA LEU A 370 -4.75 11.27 -13.08
C LEU A 370 -5.86 12.29 -13.37
N CYS A 371 -6.18 13.11 -12.36
CA CYS A 371 -7.23 14.13 -12.46
C CYS A 371 -6.72 15.49 -12.01
N ARG A 372 -7.20 16.54 -12.71
CA ARG A 372 -7.12 17.93 -12.28
C ARG A 372 -8.41 18.30 -11.56
N VAL A 373 -8.28 18.81 -10.36
CA VAL A 373 -9.40 19.22 -9.50
C VAL A 373 -9.30 20.71 -9.25
N GLY A 374 -10.20 21.46 -9.82
CA GLY A 374 -10.25 22.93 -9.66
C GLY A 374 -10.88 23.36 -8.34
N THR A 375 -10.44 24.48 -7.77
CA THR A 375 -11.06 25.09 -6.59
C THR A 375 -12.49 25.58 -6.84
N ASP A 376 -12.93 25.62 -8.09
CA ASP A 376 -14.31 25.89 -8.50
C ASP A 376 -15.18 24.62 -8.55
N GLY A 377 -14.65 23.46 -8.18
CA GLY A 377 -15.31 22.15 -8.21
C GLY A 377 -15.26 21.47 -9.59
N SER A 378 -14.54 22.00 -10.57
CA SER A 378 -14.31 21.32 -11.84
C SER A 378 -13.38 20.14 -11.66
N VAL A 379 -13.68 18.99 -12.30
CA VAL A 379 -12.82 17.81 -12.31
C VAL A 379 -12.61 17.36 -13.75
N GLU A 380 -11.36 17.23 -14.16
CA GLU A 380 -10.95 16.80 -15.48
C GLU A 380 -10.01 15.59 -15.38
N ARG A 381 -10.34 14.50 -16.07
CA ARG A 381 -9.46 13.35 -16.25
C ARG A 381 -8.43 13.69 -17.30
N ILE A 382 -7.15 13.39 -17.06
CA ILE A 382 -6.06 13.69 -17.98
C ILE A 382 -5.22 12.44 -18.28
N GLY A 383 -4.50 12.47 -19.42
CA GLY A 383 -3.60 11.39 -19.81
C GLY A 383 -4.22 10.32 -20.72
N GLY A 384 -5.51 10.39 -21.03
CA GLY A 384 -6.20 9.56 -22.03
C GLY A 384 -5.69 8.11 -22.08
N ASP A 385 -5.35 7.64 -23.28
CA ASP A 385 -4.90 6.26 -23.52
C ASP A 385 -3.60 5.85 -22.79
N VAL A 386 -2.81 6.81 -22.27
CA VAL A 386 -1.56 6.51 -21.52
C VAL A 386 -1.82 5.76 -20.23
N ALA A 387 -3.02 5.92 -19.66
CA ALA A 387 -3.46 5.28 -18.43
C ALA A 387 -4.43 4.09 -18.66
N GLU A 388 -4.75 3.73 -19.91
CA GLU A 388 -5.71 2.65 -20.18
C GLU A 388 -5.12 1.25 -20.04
N ASP A 389 -3.84 1.08 -20.36
CA ASP A 389 -3.14 -0.20 -20.33
C ASP A 389 -2.13 -0.34 -19.16
N ALA A 390 -2.11 0.63 -18.25
CA ALA A 390 -1.16 0.68 -17.14
C ALA A 390 -1.72 1.46 -15.95
N SER A 391 -1.16 1.21 -14.76
CA SER A 391 -1.48 1.94 -13.54
C SER A 391 -0.42 3.00 -13.21
N ILE A 392 -0.86 4.13 -12.64
CA ILE A 392 0.01 5.17 -12.08
C ILE A 392 0.08 4.92 -10.57
N THR A 393 1.23 4.45 -10.09
CA THR A 393 1.43 4.10 -8.68
C THR A 393 1.94 5.26 -7.82
N ALA A 394 2.61 6.23 -8.44
CA ALA A 394 3.04 7.47 -7.79
C ALA A 394 3.20 8.59 -8.83
N PHE A 395 3.06 9.85 -8.42
CA PHE A 395 3.32 11.00 -9.28
C PHE A 395 3.78 12.21 -8.48
N ASP A 396 4.45 13.14 -9.15
CA ASP A 396 4.67 14.52 -8.71
C ASP A 396 4.66 15.48 -9.92
N CYS A 397 4.34 16.75 -9.69
CA CYS A 397 4.33 17.78 -10.72
C CYS A 397 4.91 19.09 -10.20
N ARG A 398 5.90 19.64 -10.91
CA ARG A 398 6.56 20.93 -10.60
C ARG A 398 6.91 21.67 -11.90
N GLU A 399 6.66 22.99 -11.94
CA GLU A 399 7.03 23.86 -13.06
C GLU A 399 6.60 23.29 -14.45
N GLY A 400 5.42 22.65 -14.50
CA GLY A 400 4.90 22.04 -15.72
C GLY A 400 5.58 20.74 -16.14
N THR A 401 6.50 20.20 -15.34
CA THR A 401 7.05 18.84 -15.50
C THR A 401 6.21 17.88 -14.64
N LEU A 402 5.72 16.81 -15.25
CA LEU A 402 5.05 15.68 -14.61
C LEU A 402 6.03 14.51 -14.53
N ALA A 403 6.16 13.86 -13.36
CA ALA A 403 6.85 12.60 -13.17
C ALA A 403 5.86 11.56 -12.70
N LEU A 404 5.95 10.34 -13.26
CA LEU A 404 5.05 9.22 -12.98
C LEU A 404 5.87 7.95 -12.70
N ALA A 405 5.50 7.19 -11.68
CA ALA A 405 5.80 5.77 -11.60
C ALA A 405 4.65 5.03 -12.31
N ARG A 406 4.95 4.40 -13.44
CA ARG A 406 3.97 3.70 -14.30
C ARG A 406 4.25 2.22 -14.28
N SER A 407 3.23 1.45 -13.90
CA SER A 407 3.23 -0.02 -13.86
C SER A 407 2.45 -0.55 -15.06
N HIS A 408 3.12 -1.27 -15.97
CA HIS A 408 2.52 -1.84 -17.16
C HIS A 408 2.69 -3.36 -17.16
N PRO A 409 1.66 -4.16 -17.49
CA PRO A 409 1.69 -5.63 -17.37
C PRO A 409 2.89 -6.31 -18.04
N THR A 410 3.29 -5.84 -19.21
CA THR A 410 4.36 -6.45 -20.02
C THR A 410 5.66 -5.65 -20.07
N GLU A 411 5.67 -4.39 -19.59
CA GLU A 411 6.86 -3.52 -19.61
C GLU A 411 7.51 -3.37 -18.22
N GLY A 412 6.79 -3.80 -17.17
CA GLY A 412 7.24 -3.63 -15.79
C GLY A 412 6.89 -2.27 -15.20
N LEU A 413 7.55 -1.92 -14.10
CA LEU A 413 7.40 -0.66 -13.40
C LEU A 413 8.60 0.23 -13.64
N ASP A 414 8.35 1.47 -14.13
CA ASP A 414 9.38 2.46 -14.39
C ASP A 414 8.94 3.89 -14.11
N VAL A 415 9.92 4.77 -13.94
CA VAL A 415 9.70 6.21 -13.80
C VAL A 415 9.71 6.86 -15.19
N HIS A 416 8.68 7.66 -15.44
CA HIS A 416 8.48 8.41 -16.68
C HIS A 416 8.33 9.90 -16.39
N THR A 417 8.61 10.75 -17.36
CA THR A 417 8.35 12.19 -17.31
C THR A 417 7.61 12.67 -18.56
N ALA A 418 6.85 13.75 -18.40
CA ALA A 418 6.17 14.44 -19.49
C ALA A 418 6.09 15.94 -19.21
N ALA A 419 5.84 16.74 -20.25
CA ALA A 419 5.30 18.08 -20.04
C ALA A 419 3.82 17.97 -19.70
N LEU A 420 3.37 18.60 -18.61
CA LEU A 420 1.99 18.50 -18.14
C LEU A 420 0.97 18.93 -19.23
N ASP A 421 1.22 20.03 -19.94
CA ASP A 421 0.33 20.51 -21.01
C ASP A 421 0.18 19.47 -22.13
N ALA A 422 1.28 18.80 -22.52
CA ALA A 422 1.23 17.75 -23.54
C ALA A 422 0.49 16.49 -23.04
N PHE A 423 0.59 16.20 -21.75
CA PHE A 423 -0.13 15.08 -21.13
C PHE A 423 -1.63 15.36 -21.04
N VAL A 424 -2.02 16.60 -20.74
CA VAL A 424 -3.44 17.03 -20.71
C VAL A 424 -4.05 16.98 -22.12
N ASP A 425 -3.33 17.43 -23.14
CA ASP A 425 -3.83 17.52 -24.54
C ASP A 425 -3.86 16.15 -25.25
N SER A 426 -3.48 15.04 -24.59
CA SER A 426 -3.38 13.71 -25.19
C SER A 426 -4.74 13.00 -25.43
N GLU A 427 -5.83 13.74 -25.48
CA GLU A 427 -7.15 13.24 -25.85
C GLU A 427 -7.25 12.91 -27.34
N GLY A 428 -7.12 11.63 -27.75
CA GLY A 428 -7.44 11.17 -29.12
C GLY A 428 -6.75 9.88 -29.53
N GLU A 429 -7.48 9.03 -30.25
CA GLU A 429 -6.97 7.80 -30.86
C GLU A 429 -5.79 8.11 -31.82
N GLY A 430 -4.58 7.73 -31.43
CA GLY A 430 -3.43 7.64 -32.32
C GLY A 430 -2.33 8.66 -32.10
N GLU A 431 -1.16 8.16 -31.79
CA GLU A 431 0.17 8.78 -31.65
C GLU A 431 0.51 9.31 -30.23
N ASN A 432 0.31 8.53 -29.18
CA ASN A 432 0.91 8.79 -27.85
C ASN A 432 2.41 8.43 -27.78
N ASP A 433 2.98 7.90 -28.91
CA ASP A 433 4.42 7.66 -29.03
C ASP A 433 5.22 8.96 -28.88
N GLY A 434 5.73 9.19 -27.65
CA GLY A 434 6.63 10.30 -27.35
C GLY A 434 6.12 11.35 -26.36
N ILE A 435 4.90 11.24 -25.81
CA ILE A 435 4.42 12.11 -24.73
C ILE A 435 5.14 11.76 -23.43
N LEU A 436 5.15 10.48 -23.07
CA LEU A 436 5.93 9.96 -21.94
C LEU A 436 7.37 9.68 -22.34
N ARG A 437 8.30 10.15 -21.55
CA ARG A 437 9.70 9.79 -21.62
C ARG A 437 10.05 8.87 -20.47
N ARG A 438 10.38 7.63 -20.75
CA ARG A 438 10.94 6.70 -19.79
C ARG A 438 12.34 7.17 -19.37
N ILE A 439 12.59 7.32 -18.07
CA ILE A 439 13.87 7.81 -17.52
C ILE A 439 14.59 6.78 -16.62
N THR A 440 13.98 5.61 -16.43
CA THR A 440 14.57 4.45 -15.76
C THR A 440 14.43 3.20 -16.62
N ALA A 441 15.06 2.11 -16.20
CA ALA A 441 15.01 0.78 -16.80
C ALA A 441 15.19 -0.25 -15.68
N LEU A 442 14.19 -0.30 -14.76
CA LEU A 442 14.34 -0.98 -13.48
C LEU A 442 14.17 -2.49 -13.59
N ASN A 443 13.27 -2.95 -14.47
CA ASN A 443 12.94 -4.37 -14.64
C ASN A 443 13.21 -4.89 -16.05
N ASP A 444 14.02 -4.18 -16.86
CA ASP A 444 14.29 -4.53 -18.27
C ASP A 444 14.86 -5.95 -18.44
N ASP A 445 15.79 -6.33 -17.59
CA ASP A 445 16.43 -7.65 -17.67
C ASP A 445 15.40 -8.76 -17.39
N LEU A 446 14.58 -8.62 -16.34
CA LEU A 446 13.52 -9.56 -16.00
C LEU A 446 12.48 -9.69 -17.14
N VAL A 447 12.00 -8.56 -17.66
CA VAL A 447 11.01 -8.52 -18.75
C VAL A 447 11.58 -9.04 -20.07
N ALA A 448 12.88 -8.83 -20.34
CA ALA A 448 13.52 -9.33 -21.55
C ALA A 448 13.82 -10.83 -21.51
N GLU A 449 14.04 -11.40 -20.33
CA GLU A 449 14.37 -12.82 -20.17
C GLU A 449 13.12 -13.71 -20.12
N HIS A 450 11.97 -13.16 -19.75
CA HIS A 450 10.73 -13.92 -19.53
C HIS A 450 9.55 -13.34 -20.30
N ALA A 451 8.64 -14.20 -20.73
CA ALA A 451 7.38 -13.79 -21.34
C ALA A 451 6.40 -13.35 -20.24
N MET A 452 6.15 -12.06 -20.16
CA MET A 452 5.15 -11.50 -19.23
C MET A 452 3.73 -11.78 -19.71
N ALA A 453 2.78 -11.77 -18.76
CA ALA A 453 1.38 -11.98 -19.03
C ALA A 453 0.78 -10.81 -19.83
N ASP A 454 0.11 -11.07 -20.94
CA ASP A 454 -0.75 -10.07 -21.56
C ASP A 454 -1.94 -9.78 -20.65
N CYS A 455 -2.46 -8.57 -20.69
CA CYS A 455 -3.54 -8.12 -19.82
C CYS A 455 -4.70 -7.58 -20.65
N ARG A 456 -5.94 -7.96 -20.27
CA ARG A 456 -7.16 -7.50 -20.91
C ARG A 456 -8.23 -7.16 -19.88
N ARG A 457 -8.91 -6.04 -20.11
CA ARG A 457 -10.16 -5.73 -19.42
C ARG A 457 -11.30 -6.50 -20.09
N VAL A 458 -12.14 -7.12 -19.27
CA VAL A 458 -13.28 -7.94 -19.69
C VAL A 458 -14.50 -7.49 -18.91
N ALA A 459 -15.62 -7.22 -19.60
CA ALA A 459 -16.88 -6.94 -18.96
C ALA A 459 -17.83 -8.14 -19.07
N TYR A 460 -18.69 -8.32 -18.04
CA TYR A 460 -19.73 -9.33 -18.00
C TYR A 460 -20.93 -8.85 -17.15
N GLU A 461 -22.09 -9.49 -17.35
CA GLU A 461 -23.32 -9.17 -16.63
C GLU A 461 -23.46 -10.01 -15.36
N SER A 462 -23.81 -9.38 -14.24
CA SER A 462 -24.17 -10.03 -12.98
C SER A 462 -25.35 -9.30 -12.34
N ASP A 463 -26.48 -9.95 -12.16
CA ASP A 463 -27.72 -9.43 -11.53
C ASP A 463 -28.15 -8.03 -12.03
N GLY A 464 -27.95 -7.77 -13.35
CA GLY A 464 -28.29 -6.52 -14.00
C GLY A 464 -27.27 -5.39 -13.86
N HIS A 465 -26.08 -5.71 -13.35
CA HIS A 465 -24.89 -4.85 -13.33
C HIS A 465 -23.87 -5.32 -14.34
N GLU A 466 -23.21 -4.39 -15.02
CA GLU A 466 -22.00 -4.67 -15.76
C GLU A 466 -20.82 -4.65 -14.80
N ILE A 467 -20.10 -5.77 -14.72
CA ILE A 467 -18.92 -5.96 -13.86
C ILE A 467 -17.69 -6.04 -14.76
N ASP A 468 -16.70 -5.23 -14.47
CA ASP A 468 -15.40 -5.31 -15.12
C ASP A 468 -14.45 -6.25 -14.36
N ALA A 469 -13.61 -6.92 -15.10
CA ALA A 469 -12.50 -7.69 -14.56
C ALA A 469 -11.23 -7.46 -15.36
N ILE A 470 -10.10 -7.61 -14.71
CA ILE A 470 -8.80 -7.66 -15.34
C ILE A 470 -8.42 -9.12 -15.52
N CYS A 471 -8.05 -9.50 -16.75
CA CYS A 471 -7.59 -10.84 -17.07
C CYS A 471 -6.12 -10.82 -17.47
N TYR A 472 -5.29 -11.60 -16.77
CA TYR A 472 -3.93 -11.87 -17.19
C TYR A 472 -3.89 -13.20 -17.92
N LEU A 473 -3.27 -13.20 -19.09
CA LEU A 473 -3.39 -14.27 -20.06
C LEU A 473 -2.04 -14.96 -20.29
N PRO A 474 -2.02 -16.30 -20.50
CA PRO A 474 -0.81 -17.01 -20.89
C PRO A 474 -0.14 -16.41 -22.12
N PRO A 475 1.21 -16.46 -22.23
CA PRO A 475 1.93 -15.91 -23.39
C PRO A 475 1.57 -16.55 -24.71
N ASP A 476 1.02 -17.76 -24.72
CA ASP A 476 0.57 -18.52 -25.90
C ASP A 476 -0.94 -18.41 -26.14
N PHE A 477 -1.63 -17.50 -25.44
CA PHE A 477 -3.07 -17.31 -25.59
C PHE A 477 -3.42 -16.82 -27.00
N ASP A 478 -4.24 -17.61 -27.72
CA ASP A 478 -4.57 -17.35 -29.13
C ASP A 478 -5.88 -16.58 -29.27
N PHE A 479 -5.77 -15.25 -29.31
CA PHE A 479 -6.91 -14.34 -29.56
C PHE A 479 -7.60 -14.61 -30.91
N ASP A 480 -6.84 -14.89 -31.96
CA ASP A 480 -7.38 -15.04 -33.32
C ASP A 480 -8.29 -16.27 -33.46
N SER A 481 -8.08 -17.30 -32.65
CA SER A 481 -8.92 -18.50 -32.64
C SER A 481 -10.21 -18.32 -31.83
N ILE A 482 -10.24 -17.35 -30.90
CA ILE A 482 -11.31 -17.15 -29.93
C ILE A 482 -12.20 -15.97 -30.33
N ASP A 483 -11.61 -14.87 -30.83
CA ASP A 483 -12.31 -13.66 -31.28
C ASP A 483 -12.85 -13.73 -32.72
N ALA A 484 -12.81 -14.87 -33.40
CA ALA A 484 -13.40 -15.04 -34.73
C ALA A 484 -14.95 -14.92 -34.77
N GLY A 485 -15.56 -14.47 -33.67
CA GLY A 485 -16.94 -14.06 -33.57
C GLY A 485 -17.02 -12.70 -32.90
N GLU A 486 -17.34 -11.64 -33.65
CA GLU A 486 -18.01 -10.46 -33.08
C GLU A 486 -19.26 -10.98 -32.36
N VAL A 487 -19.15 -11.24 -31.05
CA VAL A 487 -20.31 -11.62 -30.25
C VAL A 487 -21.00 -10.31 -29.85
N GLU A 488 -21.95 -9.86 -30.70
CA GLU A 488 -23.05 -9.06 -30.17
C GLU A 488 -23.70 -9.90 -29.06
N ALA A 489 -23.94 -9.29 -27.91
CA ALA A 489 -24.53 -9.92 -26.74
C ALA A 489 -25.73 -10.84 -27.16
N GLY A 490 -25.52 -12.16 -27.13
CA GLY A 490 -26.58 -13.15 -27.43
C GLY A 490 -26.29 -14.24 -28.47
N GLU A 491 -25.13 -14.29 -29.12
CA GLU A 491 -24.84 -15.41 -30.06
C GLU A 491 -23.59 -16.21 -29.65
N ILE A 492 -23.80 -17.47 -29.29
CA ILE A 492 -22.76 -18.46 -28.97
C ILE A 492 -22.10 -18.88 -30.29
N GLY A 493 -20.90 -18.37 -30.58
CA GLY A 493 -20.11 -18.83 -31.73
C GLY A 493 -19.37 -20.16 -31.42
N THR A 494 -19.88 -21.30 -31.86
CA THR A 494 -19.14 -22.57 -31.86
C THR A 494 -18.12 -22.56 -32.99
N GLY A 495 -16.95 -21.96 -32.79
CA GLY A 495 -15.82 -22.02 -33.70
C GLY A 495 -15.09 -23.37 -33.56
N SER A 496 -15.13 -24.19 -34.57
CA SER A 496 -14.39 -25.47 -34.67
C SER A 496 -12.91 -25.19 -35.01
N GLY A 497 -12.11 -24.86 -34.01
CA GLY A 497 -10.66 -24.61 -34.15
C GLY A 497 -10.00 -24.22 -32.84
N ALA A 498 -10.74 -24.21 -31.74
CA ALA A 498 -10.27 -23.78 -30.44
C ALA A 498 -9.15 -24.68 -29.88
N SER A 499 -8.09 -24.07 -29.35
CA SER A 499 -7.22 -24.69 -28.35
C SER A 499 -8.08 -25.19 -27.18
N ASP A 500 -7.64 -26.21 -26.48
CA ASP A 500 -8.33 -26.65 -25.25
C ASP A 500 -8.38 -25.43 -24.27
N PRO A 501 -9.51 -25.24 -23.55
CA PRO A 501 -9.63 -24.14 -22.61
C PRO A 501 -8.57 -24.23 -21.49
N TYR A 502 -8.14 -23.06 -20.99
CA TYR A 502 -7.08 -22.96 -19.99
C TYR A 502 -7.60 -23.22 -18.57
N PRO A 503 -6.75 -23.67 -17.62
CA PRO A 503 -7.09 -23.61 -16.22
C PRO A 503 -7.24 -22.14 -15.78
N LEU A 504 -8.18 -21.88 -14.88
CA LEU A 504 -8.49 -20.55 -14.39
C LEU A 504 -8.04 -20.39 -12.93
N VAL A 505 -7.33 -19.32 -12.62
CA VAL A 505 -7.16 -18.82 -11.24
C VAL A 505 -8.05 -17.59 -11.08
N VAL A 506 -8.96 -17.61 -10.12
CA VAL A 506 -9.77 -16.45 -9.75
C VAL A 506 -9.09 -15.76 -8.59
N SER A 507 -8.45 -14.63 -8.85
CA SER A 507 -7.76 -13.81 -7.87
C SER A 507 -8.69 -12.69 -7.40
N ILE A 508 -9.05 -12.68 -6.12
CA ILE A 508 -10.02 -11.75 -5.55
C ILE A 508 -9.24 -10.74 -4.71
N HIS A 509 -9.39 -9.44 -5.06
CA HIS A 509 -8.73 -8.37 -4.32
C HIS A 509 -9.22 -8.24 -2.88
N GLY A 510 -8.34 -7.71 -2.01
CA GLY A 510 -8.65 -7.35 -0.63
C GLY A 510 -9.50 -6.08 -0.51
N GLY A 511 -9.74 -5.66 0.70
CA GLY A 511 -10.50 -4.44 1.00
C GLY A 511 -11.73 -4.70 1.87
N PRO A 512 -12.98 -4.80 1.34
CA PRO A 512 -13.42 -4.85 -0.07
C PRO A 512 -13.27 -3.54 -0.85
N ILE A 513 -13.15 -2.40 -0.17
CA ILE A 513 -12.97 -1.08 -0.78
C ILE A 513 -11.59 -0.99 -1.46
N SER A 514 -11.47 -1.66 -2.60
CA SER A 514 -10.33 -1.69 -3.50
C SER A 514 -10.79 -1.97 -4.92
N TYR A 515 -9.88 -2.10 -5.85
CA TYR A 515 -10.14 -2.45 -7.24
C TYR A 515 -8.89 -3.02 -7.88
N ASP A 516 -9.06 -3.79 -8.96
CA ASP A 516 -8.01 -4.24 -9.85
C ASP A 516 -7.95 -3.36 -11.10
N ALA A 517 -6.75 -3.01 -11.52
CA ALA A 517 -6.46 -2.26 -12.74
C ALA A 517 -5.30 -2.92 -13.49
N PRO A 518 -5.09 -2.61 -14.78
CA PRO A 518 -3.94 -3.12 -15.50
C PRO A 518 -2.62 -2.67 -14.86
N GLU A 519 -1.80 -3.63 -14.41
CA GLU A 519 -0.50 -3.35 -13.82
C GLU A 519 0.45 -4.53 -13.93
N PHE A 520 1.73 -4.30 -13.71
CA PHE A 520 2.71 -5.37 -13.60
C PHE A 520 2.52 -6.12 -12.27
N SER A 521 2.25 -7.42 -12.37
CA SER A 521 2.19 -8.32 -11.23
C SER A 521 3.11 -9.51 -11.46
N PHE A 522 4.14 -9.65 -10.64
CA PHE A 522 5.05 -10.79 -10.70
C PHE A 522 4.32 -12.11 -10.47
N GLU A 523 3.41 -12.15 -9.51
CA GLU A 523 2.60 -13.32 -9.19
C GLU A 523 1.76 -13.77 -10.39
N TYR A 524 1.08 -12.84 -11.04
CA TYR A 524 0.25 -13.15 -12.21
C TYR A 524 1.10 -13.54 -13.41
N ALA A 525 2.30 -12.96 -13.57
CA ALA A 525 3.26 -13.40 -14.58
C ALA A 525 3.73 -14.84 -14.31
N VAL A 526 4.00 -15.20 -13.06
CA VAL A 526 4.34 -16.57 -12.64
C VAL A 526 3.20 -17.55 -12.98
N LEU A 527 1.95 -17.21 -12.66
CA LEU A 527 0.78 -18.06 -12.93
C LEU A 527 0.49 -18.17 -14.43
N ALA A 528 0.46 -17.05 -15.15
CA ALA A 528 0.18 -17.02 -16.58
C ALA A 528 1.26 -17.77 -17.40
N SER A 529 2.54 -17.63 -17.04
CA SER A 529 3.63 -18.39 -17.69
C SER A 529 3.53 -19.91 -17.50
N ARG A 530 2.76 -20.36 -16.51
CA ARG A 530 2.42 -21.79 -16.27
C ARG A 530 1.14 -22.23 -16.96
N GLY A 531 0.54 -21.37 -17.77
CA GLY A 531 -0.64 -21.63 -18.57
C GLY A 531 -1.96 -21.40 -17.85
N TYR A 532 -2.01 -20.65 -16.76
CA TYR A 532 -3.25 -20.24 -16.12
C TYR A 532 -3.75 -18.93 -16.72
N VAL A 533 -5.04 -18.83 -17.00
CA VAL A 533 -5.73 -17.54 -17.08
C VAL A 533 -5.98 -17.04 -15.66
N VAL A 534 -5.66 -15.79 -15.36
CA VAL A 534 -5.94 -15.17 -14.06
C VAL A 534 -7.05 -14.16 -14.22
N LEU A 535 -8.18 -14.35 -13.53
CA LEU A 535 -9.33 -13.45 -13.50
C LEU A 535 -9.32 -12.64 -12.21
N CYS A 536 -9.27 -11.31 -12.31
CA CYS A 536 -9.34 -10.37 -11.21
C CYS A 536 -10.65 -9.55 -11.31
N PRO A 537 -11.76 -9.99 -10.67
CA PRO A 537 -13.06 -9.33 -10.80
C PRO A 537 -13.17 -8.09 -9.92
N ASN A 538 -13.66 -6.97 -10.46
CA ASN A 538 -14.06 -5.78 -9.72
C ASN A 538 -15.51 -5.92 -9.26
N TYR A 539 -15.74 -6.75 -8.24
CA TYR A 539 -17.05 -7.10 -7.72
C TYR A 539 -17.74 -5.95 -7.00
N ARG A 540 -19.10 -6.00 -6.90
CA ARG A 540 -19.89 -5.05 -6.09
C ARG A 540 -19.41 -5.05 -4.64
N GLY A 541 -19.24 -3.85 -4.07
CA GLY A 541 -18.57 -3.64 -2.78
C GLY A 541 -17.16 -3.07 -2.92
N GLY A 542 -16.55 -3.19 -4.13
CA GLY A 542 -15.29 -2.54 -4.47
C GLY A 542 -15.45 -1.06 -4.77
N THR A 543 -14.31 -0.39 -5.03
CA THR A 543 -14.28 1.02 -5.46
C THR A 543 -14.28 1.13 -6.99
N SER A 544 -14.02 2.33 -7.50
CA SER A 544 -13.93 2.73 -8.91
C SER A 544 -15.25 2.92 -9.66
N TYR A 545 -16.39 2.47 -9.11
CA TYR A 545 -17.72 2.58 -9.73
C TYR A 545 -18.70 3.46 -8.94
N GLY A 546 -18.21 4.19 -7.96
CA GLY A 546 -18.99 5.13 -7.15
C GLY A 546 -19.58 4.54 -5.87
N GLN A 547 -20.18 5.42 -5.06
CA GLN A 547 -20.68 5.07 -3.72
C GLN A 547 -21.75 3.99 -3.76
N ALA A 548 -22.71 4.08 -4.68
CA ALA A 548 -23.83 3.14 -4.73
C ALA A 548 -23.37 1.71 -4.99
N PHE A 549 -22.32 1.51 -5.81
CA PHE A 549 -21.72 0.22 -6.10
C PHE A 549 -21.01 -0.36 -4.86
N ALA A 550 -20.28 0.49 -4.13
CA ALA A 550 -19.60 0.08 -2.90
C ALA A 550 -20.60 -0.28 -1.78
N GLU A 551 -21.70 0.47 -1.65
CA GLU A 551 -22.70 0.25 -0.61
C GLU A 551 -23.53 -1.03 -0.78
N GLU A 552 -23.54 -1.66 -1.97
CA GLU A 552 -24.27 -2.91 -2.17
C GLU A 552 -23.77 -4.06 -1.30
N LEU A 553 -22.52 -4.00 -0.85
CA LEU A 553 -21.93 -5.00 0.05
C LEU A 553 -21.97 -4.58 1.53
N TYR A 554 -22.21 -3.31 1.83
CA TYR A 554 -22.10 -2.76 3.18
C TYR A 554 -22.95 -3.51 4.21
N GLY A 555 -22.26 -4.16 5.14
CA GLY A 555 -22.87 -4.93 6.24
C GLY A 555 -23.62 -6.19 5.82
N GLN A 556 -23.32 -6.75 4.66
CA GLN A 556 -23.90 -8.00 4.16
C GLN A 556 -22.91 -8.82 3.33
N TRP A 557 -21.71 -9.00 3.86
CA TRP A 557 -20.67 -9.80 3.23
C TRP A 557 -21.11 -11.25 2.97
N GLY A 558 -20.63 -11.84 1.88
CA GLY A 558 -21.02 -13.17 1.44
C GLY A 558 -22.31 -13.18 0.62
N THR A 559 -22.62 -12.10 -0.11
CA THR A 559 -23.83 -11.94 -0.91
C THR A 559 -23.51 -11.59 -2.37
N VAL A 560 -23.60 -10.31 -2.73
CA VAL A 560 -23.48 -9.83 -4.13
C VAL A 560 -22.12 -10.09 -4.75
N GLU A 561 -21.03 -10.00 -3.97
CA GLU A 561 -19.69 -10.29 -4.46
C GLU A 561 -19.50 -11.74 -4.87
N VAL A 562 -20.16 -12.68 -4.19
CA VAL A 562 -20.13 -14.11 -4.55
C VAL A 562 -20.81 -14.32 -5.89
N GLU A 563 -21.97 -13.68 -6.12
CA GLU A 563 -22.69 -13.72 -7.38
C GLU A 563 -21.83 -13.16 -8.53
N ASP A 564 -21.18 -12.01 -8.32
CA ASP A 564 -20.35 -11.35 -9.31
C ASP A 564 -19.11 -12.18 -9.68
N ILE A 565 -18.45 -12.78 -8.68
CA ILE A 565 -17.28 -13.64 -8.91
C ILE A 565 -17.68 -14.90 -9.69
N VAL A 566 -18.79 -15.55 -9.33
CA VAL A 566 -19.30 -16.73 -10.05
C VAL A 566 -19.67 -16.36 -11.48
N ALA A 567 -20.35 -15.23 -11.69
CA ALA A 567 -20.69 -14.76 -13.03
C ALA A 567 -19.45 -14.50 -13.91
N GLY A 568 -18.35 -14.01 -13.33
CA GLY A 568 -17.06 -13.85 -14.00
C GLY A 568 -16.46 -15.20 -14.46
N ILE A 569 -16.50 -16.21 -13.60
CA ILE A 569 -16.06 -17.58 -13.94
C ILE A 569 -16.90 -18.14 -15.10
N GLU A 570 -18.22 -18.02 -15.01
CA GLU A 570 -19.15 -18.47 -16.03
C GLU A 570 -18.91 -17.74 -17.36
N ALA A 571 -18.70 -16.42 -17.33
CA ALA A 571 -18.44 -15.62 -18.52
C ALA A 571 -17.15 -16.04 -19.26
N LEU A 572 -16.07 -16.36 -18.55
CA LEU A 572 -14.85 -16.86 -19.19
C LEU A 572 -15.00 -18.29 -19.71
N THR A 573 -15.75 -19.11 -18.99
CA THR A 573 -16.09 -20.48 -19.43
C THR A 573 -16.93 -20.47 -20.70
N GLU A 574 -17.96 -19.62 -20.77
CA GLU A 574 -18.82 -19.46 -21.95
C GLU A 574 -18.06 -18.93 -23.17
N ARG A 575 -17.05 -18.09 -22.96
CA ARG A 575 -16.14 -17.61 -24.01
C ARG A 575 -15.15 -18.71 -24.48
N GLY A 576 -15.05 -19.80 -23.75
CA GLY A 576 -14.08 -20.87 -24.03
C GLY A 576 -12.65 -20.53 -23.60
N TRP A 577 -12.48 -19.53 -22.76
CA TRP A 577 -11.17 -19.16 -22.22
C TRP A 577 -10.79 -20.04 -21.04
N ALA A 578 -11.77 -20.42 -20.21
CA ALA A 578 -11.57 -21.19 -18.99
C ALA A 578 -12.23 -22.56 -19.04
N ASP A 579 -11.57 -23.57 -18.48
CA ASP A 579 -12.09 -24.92 -18.26
C ASP A 579 -12.86 -24.95 -16.91
N PRO A 580 -14.19 -25.20 -16.94
CA PRO A 580 -15.00 -25.20 -15.72
C PRO A 580 -14.63 -26.33 -14.73
N GLU A 581 -13.89 -27.35 -15.15
CA GLU A 581 -13.40 -28.41 -14.25
C GLU A 581 -12.02 -28.09 -13.65
N ARG A 582 -11.43 -26.92 -13.98
CA ARG A 582 -10.09 -26.49 -13.57
C ARG A 582 -10.07 -25.05 -13.07
N VAL A 583 -10.94 -24.75 -12.10
CA VAL A 583 -11.08 -23.42 -11.50
C VAL A 583 -10.44 -23.40 -10.10
N PHE A 584 -9.45 -22.56 -9.91
CA PHE A 584 -8.69 -22.42 -8.66
C PHE A 584 -8.97 -21.06 -8.03
N GLY A 585 -9.24 -21.06 -6.73
CA GLY A 585 -9.48 -19.83 -5.99
C GLY A 585 -8.22 -19.29 -5.34
N HIS A 586 -8.02 -17.98 -5.42
CA HIS A 586 -6.96 -17.24 -4.77
C HIS A 586 -7.53 -15.92 -4.20
N GLY A 587 -6.98 -15.42 -3.11
CA GLY A 587 -7.36 -14.12 -2.58
C GLY A 587 -6.76 -13.85 -1.21
N PHE A 588 -6.27 -12.62 -1.04
CA PHE A 588 -5.64 -12.12 0.18
C PHE A 588 -6.59 -11.17 0.92
N SER A 589 -6.56 -11.19 2.27
CA SER A 589 -7.38 -10.30 3.10
C SER A 589 -8.88 -10.53 2.85
N TYR A 590 -9.61 -9.49 2.40
CA TYR A 590 -11.00 -9.67 1.99
C TYR A 590 -11.15 -10.70 0.87
N GLY A 591 -10.18 -10.80 -0.05
CA GLY A 591 -10.15 -11.87 -1.05
C GLY A 591 -10.14 -13.26 -0.42
N GLY A 592 -9.39 -13.46 0.67
CA GLY A 592 -9.43 -14.68 1.47
C GLY A 592 -10.78 -14.91 2.17
N ILE A 593 -11.43 -13.84 2.63
CA ILE A 593 -12.79 -13.87 3.19
C ILE A 593 -13.79 -14.33 2.12
N ALA A 594 -13.74 -13.73 0.93
CA ALA A 594 -14.59 -14.08 -0.21
C ALA A 594 -14.40 -15.54 -0.66
N GLN A 595 -13.16 -16.06 -0.63
CA GLN A 595 -12.87 -17.46 -0.84
C GLN A 595 -13.59 -18.35 0.18
N GLY A 596 -13.69 -17.91 1.43
CA GLY A 596 -14.47 -18.60 2.47
C GLY A 596 -15.95 -18.73 2.11
N TYR A 597 -16.55 -17.71 1.50
CA TYR A 597 -17.93 -17.75 1.01
C TYR A 597 -18.06 -18.65 -0.23
N LEU A 598 -17.15 -18.55 -1.20
CA LEU A 598 -17.16 -19.44 -2.36
C LEU A 598 -17.09 -20.92 -1.95
N LEU A 599 -16.25 -21.27 -0.98
CA LEU A 599 -16.09 -22.62 -0.44
C LEU A 599 -17.34 -23.17 0.25
N THR A 600 -18.17 -22.29 0.85
CA THR A 600 -19.32 -22.69 1.64
C THR A 600 -20.66 -22.54 0.92
N GLN A 601 -20.71 -21.73 -0.14
CA GLN A 601 -21.96 -21.41 -0.85
C GLN A 601 -22.02 -21.96 -2.27
N THR A 602 -20.85 -22.39 -2.83
CA THR A 602 -20.75 -22.84 -4.22
C THR A 602 -19.95 -24.13 -4.34
N ASP A 603 -19.97 -24.74 -5.54
CA ASP A 603 -19.14 -25.88 -5.92
C ASP A 603 -18.26 -25.58 -7.16
N VAL A 604 -18.05 -24.30 -7.46
CA VAL A 604 -17.31 -23.85 -8.66
C VAL A 604 -15.79 -24.08 -8.57
N LEU A 605 -15.24 -24.21 -7.36
CA LEU A 605 -13.79 -24.32 -7.16
C LEU A 605 -13.30 -25.77 -7.18
N THR A 606 -12.27 -26.02 -7.98
CA THR A 606 -11.51 -27.28 -7.97
C THR A 606 -10.62 -27.39 -6.74
N ALA A 607 -9.98 -26.29 -6.35
CA ALA A 607 -9.26 -26.10 -5.10
C ALA A 607 -9.18 -24.60 -4.77
N ALA A 608 -8.99 -24.24 -3.50
CA ALA A 608 -8.91 -22.87 -3.06
C ALA A 608 -7.65 -22.59 -2.22
N ALA A 609 -7.20 -21.34 -2.27
CA ALA A 609 -6.12 -20.82 -1.47
C ALA A 609 -6.53 -19.46 -0.82
N PRO A 610 -7.39 -19.48 0.21
CA PRO A 610 -7.71 -18.30 0.99
C PRO A 610 -6.51 -17.91 1.86
N GLU A 611 -6.11 -16.62 1.75
CA GLU A 611 -4.96 -16.08 2.44
C GLU A 611 -5.37 -14.97 3.39
N HIS A 612 -4.89 -15.03 4.65
CA HIS A 612 -5.04 -13.98 5.66
C HIS A 612 -6.49 -13.46 5.79
N GLY A 613 -7.49 -14.37 5.84
CA GLY A 613 -8.91 -14.01 5.87
C GLY A 613 -9.54 -14.11 7.26
N ILE A 614 -10.68 -13.41 7.44
CA ILE A 614 -11.58 -13.55 8.59
C ILE A 614 -12.76 -14.44 8.19
N TYR A 615 -13.02 -15.50 8.95
CA TYR A 615 -14.09 -16.47 8.66
C TYR A 615 -15.18 -16.50 9.72
N ASP A 616 -14.90 -15.96 10.93
CA ASP A 616 -15.85 -15.72 12.01
C ASP A 616 -15.74 -14.30 12.53
N LEU A 617 -16.56 -13.38 12.01
CA LEU A 617 -16.57 -11.97 12.40
C LEU A 617 -16.77 -11.76 13.90
N ARG A 618 -17.48 -12.67 14.60
CA ARG A 618 -17.71 -12.52 16.04
C ARG A 618 -16.46 -12.80 16.87
N SER A 619 -15.65 -13.76 16.48
CA SER A 619 -14.41 -14.08 17.21
C SER A 619 -13.25 -13.16 16.78
N ALA A 620 -13.34 -12.56 15.60
CA ALA A 620 -12.41 -11.54 15.13
C ALA A 620 -12.60 -10.21 15.88
N PHE A 621 -13.84 -9.78 16.10
CA PHE A 621 -14.16 -8.50 16.72
C PHE A 621 -13.43 -8.31 18.06
N GLY A 622 -12.56 -7.31 18.14
CA GLY A 622 -11.77 -6.96 19.30
C GLY A 622 -10.55 -7.87 19.55
N THR A 623 -10.32 -8.87 18.68
CA THR A 623 -9.05 -9.61 18.58
C THR A 623 -8.28 -9.20 17.30
N ASP A 624 -8.92 -8.51 16.40
CA ASP A 624 -8.39 -7.76 15.27
C ASP A 624 -8.08 -6.31 15.65
N ASP A 625 -7.58 -5.55 14.69
CA ASP A 625 -7.32 -4.11 14.82
C ASP A 625 -8.42 -3.24 14.19
N SER A 626 -9.47 -3.85 13.62
CA SER A 626 -10.50 -3.19 12.79
C SER A 626 -11.81 -2.93 13.54
N GLN A 627 -11.81 -2.96 14.87
CA GLN A 627 -13.01 -2.89 15.69
C GLN A 627 -13.88 -1.63 15.44
N VAL A 628 -13.27 -0.47 15.11
CA VAL A 628 -13.98 0.78 14.78
C VAL A 628 -14.80 0.59 13.51
N GLN A 629 -14.18 0.03 12.49
CA GLN A 629 -14.74 -0.20 11.17
C GLN A 629 -15.86 -1.23 11.21
N THR A 630 -15.59 -2.39 11.86
CA THR A 630 -16.57 -3.46 12.04
C THR A 630 -17.78 -2.99 12.84
N ALA A 631 -17.57 -2.18 13.89
CA ALA A 631 -18.68 -1.63 14.67
C ALA A 631 -19.52 -0.61 13.88
N SER A 632 -18.89 0.19 13.03
CA SER A 632 -19.58 1.14 12.15
C SER A 632 -20.46 0.43 11.12
N GLU A 633 -19.94 -0.64 10.52
CA GLU A 633 -20.60 -1.38 9.45
C GLU A 633 -21.65 -2.37 9.95
N PHE A 634 -21.28 -3.20 10.92
CA PHE A 634 -22.12 -4.31 11.38
C PHE A 634 -22.85 -4.04 12.71
N GLY A 635 -22.46 -3.00 13.44
CA GLY A 635 -22.88 -2.79 14.80
C GLY A 635 -22.07 -3.62 15.80
N LEU A 636 -22.61 -3.88 16.98
CA LEU A 636 -21.90 -4.64 18.02
C LEU A 636 -22.33 -6.12 18.01
N PRO A 637 -21.40 -7.09 18.08
CA PRO A 637 -21.73 -8.50 17.90
C PRO A 637 -22.67 -9.09 18.96
N TRP A 638 -22.81 -8.45 20.11
CA TRP A 638 -23.78 -8.86 21.14
C TRP A 638 -25.18 -8.27 20.94
N GLU A 639 -25.32 -7.26 20.05
CA GLU A 639 -26.58 -6.63 19.68
C GLU A 639 -27.09 -7.17 18.33
N GLU A 640 -26.18 -7.33 17.33
CA GLU A 640 -26.47 -7.68 15.94
C GLU A 640 -26.05 -9.12 15.57
N ARG A 641 -26.37 -10.08 16.43
CA ARG A 641 -25.89 -11.47 16.31
C ARG A 641 -26.18 -12.15 14.99
N GLU A 642 -27.40 -11.98 14.48
CA GLU A 642 -27.85 -12.61 13.23
C GLU A 642 -27.05 -12.08 12.03
N ARG A 643 -26.71 -10.80 12.05
CA ARG A 643 -25.91 -10.15 11.00
C ARG A 643 -24.48 -10.68 11.00
N PHE A 644 -23.86 -10.78 12.17
CA PHE A 644 -22.52 -11.38 12.30
C PHE A 644 -22.49 -12.85 11.89
N GLU A 645 -23.49 -13.65 12.24
CA GLU A 645 -23.60 -15.05 11.84
C GLU A 645 -23.80 -15.21 10.32
N ALA A 646 -24.61 -14.38 9.70
CA ALA A 646 -24.89 -14.39 8.26
C ALA A 646 -23.65 -14.01 7.42
N SER A 647 -22.80 -13.10 7.94
CA SER A 647 -21.57 -12.66 7.29
C SER A 647 -20.32 -13.41 7.80
N SER A 648 -20.47 -14.62 8.36
CA SER A 648 -19.38 -15.48 8.82
C SER A 648 -19.42 -16.81 8.10
N SER A 649 -18.51 -17.03 7.13
CA SER A 649 -18.48 -18.26 6.29
C SER A 649 -18.28 -19.53 7.12
N ILE A 650 -17.66 -19.46 8.28
CA ILE A 650 -17.46 -20.60 9.17
C ILE A 650 -18.80 -21.19 9.65
N THR A 651 -19.87 -20.42 9.63
CA THR A 651 -21.23 -20.89 10.00
C THR A 651 -21.67 -22.05 9.11
N ASP A 652 -21.33 -21.98 7.83
CA ASP A 652 -21.69 -22.97 6.81
C ASP A 652 -20.51 -23.88 6.41
N ALA A 653 -19.49 -24.00 7.26
CA ALA A 653 -18.29 -24.81 7.00
C ALA A 653 -18.58 -26.29 6.74
N GLY A 654 -19.80 -26.77 7.08
CA GLY A 654 -20.28 -28.11 6.75
C GLY A 654 -20.40 -28.37 5.25
N GLU A 655 -20.50 -27.35 4.42
CA GLU A 655 -20.64 -27.43 2.96
C GLU A 655 -19.30 -27.44 2.22
N ILE A 656 -18.16 -27.20 2.91
CA ILE A 656 -16.82 -27.20 2.27
C ILE A 656 -16.55 -28.59 1.68
N SER A 657 -16.29 -28.63 0.37
CA SER A 657 -15.99 -29.85 -0.38
C SER A 657 -14.66 -29.76 -1.15
N ALA A 658 -14.25 -28.60 -1.60
CA ALA A 658 -13.01 -28.38 -2.33
C ALA A 658 -11.77 -28.40 -1.40
N PRO A 659 -10.61 -28.92 -1.85
CA PRO A 659 -9.35 -28.84 -1.13
C PRO A 659 -8.93 -27.39 -0.83
N VAL A 660 -8.36 -27.15 0.38
CA VAL A 660 -8.06 -25.80 0.87
C VAL A 660 -6.61 -25.67 1.33
N LEU A 661 -5.87 -24.73 0.74
CA LEU A 661 -4.59 -24.22 1.27
C LEU A 661 -4.87 -22.90 2.00
N VAL A 662 -4.69 -22.89 3.32
CA VAL A 662 -4.92 -21.67 4.13
C VAL A 662 -3.57 -21.09 4.54
N THR A 663 -3.36 -19.79 4.35
CA THR A 663 -2.15 -19.09 4.82
C THR A 663 -2.48 -18.05 5.88
N ALA A 664 -1.51 -17.74 6.73
CA ALA A 664 -1.62 -16.73 7.78
C ALA A 664 -0.26 -16.17 8.17
N GLY A 665 -0.20 -14.90 8.54
CA GLY A 665 0.88 -14.32 9.33
C GLY A 665 0.72 -14.66 10.81
N GLY A 666 1.80 -14.99 11.49
CA GLY A 666 1.77 -15.34 12.93
C GLY A 666 1.48 -14.11 13.80
N GLU A 667 1.86 -12.92 13.32
CA GLU A 667 1.63 -11.63 13.97
C GLU A 667 0.63 -10.76 13.20
N ASP A 668 -0.21 -11.38 12.37
CA ASP A 668 -1.32 -10.70 11.68
C ASP A 668 -2.39 -10.28 12.69
N TRP A 669 -2.44 -8.98 12.97
CA TRP A 669 -3.45 -8.37 13.84
C TRP A 669 -4.66 -7.85 13.07
N ARG A 670 -4.62 -7.78 11.76
CA ARG A 670 -5.74 -7.42 10.89
C ARG A 670 -6.70 -8.60 10.71
N CYS A 671 -6.12 -9.75 10.32
CA CYS A 671 -6.83 -11.02 10.19
C CYS A 671 -6.15 -12.06 11.08
N PRO A 672 -6.47 -12.10 12.38
CA PRO A 672 -5.73 -12.92 13.34
C PRO A 672 -5.58 -14.38 12.90
N PRO A 673 -4.39 -15.01 13.07
CA PRO A 673 -4.09 -16.36 12.57
C PRO A 673 -5.07 -17.42 13.06
N SER A 674 -5.73 -17.17 14.20
CA SER A 674 -6.79 -18.04 14.72
C SER A 674 -7.98 -18.20 13.77
N GLN A 675 -8.22 -17.26 12.86
CA GLN A 675 -9.25 -17.34 11.85
C GLN A 675 -8.88 -18.41 10.80
N SER A 676 -7.64 -18.38 10.31
CA SER A 676 -7.09 -19.39 9.40
C SER A 676 -7.05 -20.78 10.04
N GLU A 677 -6.71 -20.88 11.34
CA GLU A 677 -6.76 -22.13 12.10
C GLU A 677 -8.19 -22.69 12.17
N GLN A 678 -9.21 -21.85 12.36
CA GLN A 678 -10.62 -22.27 12.40
C GLN A 678 -11.04 -22.87 11.05
N LEU A 679 -10.77 -22.19 9.93
CA LEU A 679 -11.11 -22.68 8.60
C LEU A 679 -10.40 -24.00 8.29
N TYR A 680 -9.09 -24.10 8.55
CA TYR A 680 -8.32 -25.32 8.39
C TYR A 680 -8.92 -26.50 9.16
N VAL A 681 -9.19 -26.29 10.45
CA VAL A 681 -9.77 -27.35 11.30
C VAL A 681 -11.17 -27.75 10.81
N ALA A 682 -11.99 -26.77 10.38
CA ALA A 682 -13.32 -27.04 9.86
C ALA A 682 -13.27 -27.92 8.61
N ALA A 683 -12.46 -27.57 7.60
CA ALA A 683 -12.25 -28.36 6.38
C ALA A 683 -11.76 -29.79 6.70
N ARG A 684 -10.75 -29.92 7.57
CA ARG A 684 -10.23 -31.23 8.01
C ARG A 684 -11.29 -32.09 8.73
N LYS A 685 -12.19 -31.48 9.48
CA LYS A 685 -13.30 -32.18 10.17
C LYS A 685 -14.36 -32.69 9.19
N GLN A 686 -14.56 -32.03 8.06
CA GLN A 686 -15.40 -32.51 6.96
C GLN A 686 -14.74 -33.66 6.16
N GLY A 687 -13.46 -33.96 6.41
CA GLY A 687 -12.70 -34.96 5.65
C GLY A 687 -12.09 -34.42 4.38
N VAL A 688 -12.16 -33.11 4.16
CA VAL A 688 -11.57 -32.41 3.02
C VAL A 688 -10.05 -32.34 3.20
N GLU A 689 -9.31 -32.45 2.10
CA GLU A 689 -7.87 -32.22 2.10
C GLU A 689 -7.62 -30.72 2.40
N ALA A 690 -6.83 -30.44 3.43
CA ALA A 690 -6.47 -29.08 3.77
C ALA A 690 -5.03 -29.00 4.30
N LYS A 691 -4.36 -27.89 4.00
CA LYS A 691 -3.03 -27.53 4.47
C LYS A 691 -3.11 -26.12 5.09
N LEU A 692 -2.47 -25.93 6.22
CA LEU A 692 -2.25 -24.63 6.84
C LEU A 692 -0.77 -24.27 6.75
N VAL A 693 -0.44 -23.07 6.29
CA VAL A 693 0.89 -22.48 6.33
C VAL A 693 0.79 -21.21 7.16
N CYS A 694 1.57 -21.14 8.22
CA CYS A 694 1.69 -19.96 9.06
C CYS A 694 3.12 -19.44 8.99
N TYR A 695 3.29 -18.16 8.70
CA TYR A 695 4.57 -17.46 8.67
C TYR A 695 4.76 -16.75 10.01
N PRO A 696 5.65 -17.23 10.93
CA PRO A 696 5.59 -16.88 12.35
C PRO A 696 5.66 -15.39 12.67
N ASP A 697 6.53 -14.65 11.98
CA ASP A 697 6.83 -13.24 12.28
C ASP A 697 6.19 -12.27 11.26
N GLU A 698 5.36 -12.80 10.34
CA GLU A 698 4.67 -11.97 9.35
C GLU A 698 3.39 -11.37 9.91
N HIS A 699 3.15 -10.13 9.54
CA HIS A 699 1.94 -9.37 9.79
C HIS A 699 0.88 -9.62 8.70
N HIS A 700 0.02 -8.63 8.45
CA HIS A 700 -0.95 -8.66 7.35
C HIS A 700 -0.30 -8.32 6.00
N ASP A 701 0.92 -8.77 5.81
CA ASP A 701 1.74 -8.69 4.61
C ASP A 701 2.80 -9.79 4.73
N ILE A 702 3.34 -10.26 3.63
CA ILE A 702 4.48 -11.16 3.62
C ILE A 702 5.66 -10.37 3.10
N GLY A 703 6.45 -9.85 4.03
CA GLY A 703 7.52 -8.92 3.78
C GLY A 703 8.85 -9.58 3.44
N ASP A 704 9.11 -10.73 4.02
CA ASP A 704 10.33 -11.51 3.82
C ASP A 704 10.38 -12.13 2.42
N PRO A 705 11.45 -11.91 1.63
CA PRO A 705 11.54 -12.45 0.26
C PRO A 705 11.45 -13.97 0.17
N ASP A 706 12.17 -14.72 1.02
CA ASP A 706 12.11 -16.19 1.07
C ASP A 706 10.70 -16.70 1.38
N ARG A 707 9.96 -15.98 2.23
CA ARG A 707 8.57 -16.31 2.56
C ARG A 707 7.62 -16.01 1.41
N ALA A 708 7.82 -14.89 0.71
CA ALA A 708 7.06 -14.55 -0.50
C ALA A 708 7.28 -15.60 -1.60
N ILE A 709 8.52 -16.02 -1.82
CA ILE A 709 8.88 -17.10 -2.74
C ILE A 709 8.22 -18.42 -2.30
N HIS A 710 8.39 -18.82 -1.03
CA HIS A 710 7.78 -20.03 -0.49
C HIS A 710 6.24 -20.00 -0.63
N ARG A 711 5.60 -18.84 -0.41
CA ARG A 711 4.15 -18.68 -0.61
C ARG A 711 3.75 -19.00 -2.06
N LEU A 712 4.44 -18.42 -3.05
CA LEU A 712 4.17 -18.69 -4.47
C LEU A 712 4.44 -20.15 -4.86
N GLU A 713 5.47 -20.78 -4.30
CA GLU A 713 5.72 -22.21 -4.46
C GLU A 713 4.56 -23.05 -3.90
N GLN A 714 4.04 -22.70 -2.72
CA GLN A 714 2.90 -23.41 -2.13
C GLN A 714 1.63 -23.25 -2.95
N LEU A 715 1.34 -22.05 -3.46
CA LEU A 715 0.20 -21.77 -4.33
C LEU A 715 0.27 -22.58 -5.63
N THR A 716 1.38 -22.48 -6.35
CA THR A 716 1.57 -23.18 -7.63
C THR A 716 1.52 -24.70 -7.45
N ALA A 717 2.22 -25.24 -6.44
CA ALA A 717 2.21 -26.66 -6.14
C ALA A 717 0.81 -27.16 -5.71
N TRP A 718 0.01 -26.32 -5.04
CA TRP A 718 -1.35 -26.66 -4.63
C TRP A 718 -2.27 -26.80 -5.84
N TYR A 719 -2.24 -25.84 -6.76
CA TYR A 719 -3.03 -25.89 -7.98
C TYR A 719 -2.61 -27.04 -8.88
N GLU A 720 -1.32 -27.25 -9.08
CA GLU A 720 -0.81 -28.39 -9.87
C GLU A 720 -1.22 -29.75 -9.31
N ARG A 721 -1.22 -29.90 -8.00
CA ARG A 721 -1.62 -31.12 -7.31
C ARG A 721 -3.09 -31.46 -7.49
N HIS A 722 -3.94 -30.45 -7.55
CA HIS A 722 -5.39 -30.62 -7.65
C HIS A 722 -5.92 -30.42 -9.08
N ASP A 723 -5.05 -30.22 -10.08
CA ASP A 723 -5.43 -30.15 -11.50
C ASP A 723 -5.80 -31.53 -12.05
N PRO A 724 -7.09 -31.79 -12.38
CA PRO A 724 -7.53 -33.08 -12.86
C PRO A 724 -6.88 -33.50 -14.18
N ALA A 725 -6.39 -32.54 -15.00
CA ALA A 725 -5.70 -32.84 -16.24
C ALA A 725 -4.31 -33.48 -16.00
N ARG A 726 -3.64 -33.14 -14.89
CA ARG A 726 -2.33 -33.73 -14.53
C ARG A 726 -2.46 -35.13 -13.92
N GLU A 727 -3.52 -35.41 -13.15
CA GLU A 727 -3.77 -36.74 -12.61
C GLU A 727 -4.00 -37.79 -13.72
N SER A 728 -4.50 -37.37 -14.88
CA SER A 728 -4.75 -38.26 -16.02
C SER A 728 -3.49 -38.65 -16.80
N SER A 729 -2.39 -37.89 -16.67
CA SER A 729 -1.12 -38.11 -17.37
C SER A 729 -0.19 -39.10 -16.64
N GLU A 730 -0.41 -39.37 -15.34
CA GLU A 730 0.37 -40.33 -14.55
C GLU A 730 -0.24 -41.76 -14.53
N LYS A 731 -1.42 -41.96 -15.09
CA LYS A 731 -2.08 -43.29 -15.25
C LYS A 731 -1.94 -43.83 -16.64
#